data_974137034ac89f479caa616efbf2d3e2
#
_entry.id   974137034ac89f479caa616efbf2d3e2
#
_cell.length_a   1.000
_cell.length_b   1.000
_cell.length_c   1.000
_cell.angle_alpha   90.00
_cell.angle_beta   90.00
_cell.angle_gamma   90.00
#
_symmetry.space_group_name_H-M   'P 1'
#
loop_
_entity.id
_entity.type
_entity.pdbx_description
1 polymer ?
#
loop_
_entity_poly.entity_id
_entity_poly.type
_entity_poly.pdbx_seq_one_letter_code
_entity_poly.pdbx_strand_id
1 'polypeptide(L)'
;MTGTPLDERVRRTRAHRGPVRLRSRGVMTAVLAAVIVVILGAPTMQAVGADEITINGLRLERCESVTYPGTRAWCGSLQRPIDAGSSSSLPIHFTLTLPASARPNSTELAAVLGRPLIAAFEGGPGYGGIGSGDAYAQMLGPLMAQRAMLVMDARGTGRSGAINCRSLQRGIGGFLKAARTCARQLGSNVDDYGTAKAADDAAALIAALGFQQADVYGDSYGTFLAQVLAGRHPALIRSLVLDGAYPVTGESAWYPTQGPALSMALTQVCDADPVCSAYPDGTVDQLSRLLDRLRKKPLAVTAPGGEGIRHRVRITPENVLDVAFNGTYIDATYREFDPAVRAALAGDPLPLGRLVAEVEYLAGYAETARDNSTGQFLAVTCHDYPLLYDMSAATPVRREQLRKAIAEARKSTPGLFAPFTIDEYVDSSWETLYDCLTWAQLAPSDSRPPAPTSGAYPDVPVLVLSGSLDTITTTAEGDMVAAQFPRSRHVEVLYGVHVQAMGATVPCAAELVRSFFQDPEAVVAVDPAPCANPRPQQHETFARTAHGIDEGRAAVLTVADVVNRVRALWSDRGRGLRGGTWTASYIDDDEVTMRLDAVRFFEDLPVSGTARWIPSRGSVRAAVSLPGGRFTIEWSDASDSATVRKVG
;
A
#
# COMPACT_ATOMS: atom_id res chain seq x y z
N MET A 1 -36.83 20.65 10.14
CA MET A 1 -35.56 20.96 9.53
C MET A 1 -34.89 19.64 9.24
N THR A 2 -35.17 19.10 8.10
CA THR A 2 -34.83 17.75 7.67
C THR A 2 -33.41 17.74 7.17
N GLY A 3 -32.52 16.97 7.85
CA GLY A 3 -31.18 16.67 7.36
C GLY A 3 -31.28 16.03 5.97
N THR A 4 -30.45 16.48 5.03
CA THR A 4 -30.48 15.97 3.66
C THR A 4 -30.07 14.48 3.65
N PRO A 5 -30.58 13.67 2.73
CA PRO A 5 -30.26 12.25 2.60
C PRO A 5 -28.74 11.97 2.51
N LEU A 6 -27.96 12.92 1.96
CA LEU A 6 -26.50 12.86 1.86
C LEU A 6 -25.79 12.83 3.23
N ASP A 7 -26.23 13.68 4.18
CA ASP A 7 -25.60 13.72 5.51
C ASP A 7 -25.87 12.44 6.32
N GLU A 8 -27.00 11.80 6.07
CA GLU A 8 -27.35 10.55 6.74
C GLU A 8 -26.57 9.35 6.15
N ARG A 9 -26.31 9.34 4.84
CA ARG A 9 -25.51 8.31 4.16
C ARG A 9 -24.06 8.33 4.61
N VAL A 10 -23.40 9.48 4.60
CA VAL A 10 -22.03 9.64 5.08
C VAL A 10 -21.89 9.28 6.58
N ARG A 11 -22.93 9.49 7.37
CA ARG A 11 -22.95 9.05 8.77
C ARG A 11 -23.04 7.54 8.93
N ARG A 12 -23.74 6.83 8.02
CA ARG A 12 -23.91 5.37 8.10
C ARG A 12 -22.66 4.60 7.68
N THR A 13 -21.95 5.03 6.64
CA THR A 13 -20.76 4.35 6.14
C THR A 13 -19.56 4.48 7.07
N ARG A 14 -19.50 5.53 7.91
CA ARG A 14 -18.32 5.76 8.78
C ARG A 14 -18.65 5.82 10.29
N ALA A 15 -19.88 5.52 10.71
CA ALA A 15 -20.31 5.61 12.13
C ALA A 15 -19.98 4.37 12.99
N HIS A 16 -19.45 3.28 12.42
CA HIS A 16 -19.12 2.07 13.18
C HIS A 16 -17.69 2.07 13.78
N ARG A 17 -17.01 3.21 13.78
CA ARG A 17 -15.67 3.34 14.37
C ARG A 17 -15.78 3.69 15.86
N GLY A 18 -15.95 2.68 16.71
CA GLY A 18 -15.77 2.80 18.15
C GLY A 18 -14.27 2.82 18.48
N PRO A 19 -13.84 3.56 19.54
CA PRO A 19 -12.42 3.64 19.88
C PRO A 19 -11.91 2.32 20.45
N VAL A 20 -11.06 1.64 19.72
CA VAL A 20 -10.23 0.57 20.27
C VAL A 20 -9.13 1.23 21.09
N ARG A 21 -9.18 1.04 22.43
CA ARG A 21 -8.11 1.50 23.33
C ARG A 21 -6.88 0.62 23.15
N LEU A 22 -5.89 1.09 22.42
CA LEU A 22 -4.54 0.52 22.44
C LEU A 22 -3.87 0.88 23.78
N ARG A 23 -3.59 -0.12 24.60
CA ARG A 23 -2.64 -0.03 25.70
C ARG A 23 -1.23 -0.10 25.14
N SER A 24 -0.53 1.03 25.12
CA SER A 24 0.93 1.06 24.95
C SER A 24 1.58 0.24 26.06
N ARG A 25 2.25 -0.84 25.73
CA ARG A 25 3.16 -1.53 26.66
C ARG A 25 4.53 -0.89 26.54
N GLY A 26 4.92 -0.18 27.61
CA GLY A 26 6.26 0.34 27.79
C GLY A 26 7.30 -0.78 27.80
N VAL A 27 8.41 -0.51 27.15
CA VAL A 27 9.62 -1.31 27.22
C VAL A 27 10.15 -1.24 28.64
N MET A 28 10.28 -2.38 29.30
CA MET A 28 10.90 -2.52 30.63
C MET A 28 12.42 -2.41 30.49
N THR A 29 12.95 -1.34 31.06
CA THR A 29 14.39 -1.11 31.21
C THR A 29 14.97 -2.12 32.22
N ALA A 30 15.89 -2.95 31.78
CA ALA A 30 16.68 -3.79 32.66
C ALA A 30 17.85 -2.98 33.25
N VAL A 31 17.92 -2.92 34.58
CA VAL A 31 19.00 -2.33 35.33
C VAL A 31 20.18 -3.31 35.35
N LEU A 32 21.32 -2.93 34.77
CA LEU A 32 22.60 -3.63 34.97
C LEU A 32 23.45 -2.86 35.98
N ALA A 33 23.84 -3.55 37.02
CA ALA A 33 24.75 -3.06 38.04
C ALA A 33 26.17 -2.89 37.46
N ALA A 34 26.74 -1.70 37.67
CA ALA A 34 28.10 -1.37 37.30
C ALA A 34 29.10 -1.96 38.29
N VAL A 35 30.08 -2.70 37.79
CA VAL A 35 31.36 -2.97 38.53
C VAL A 35 32.39 -2.01 37.96
N ILE A 36 32.86 -1.09 38.81
CA ILE A 36 33.95 -0.15 38.48
C ILE A 36 35.30 -0.90 38.62
N VAL A 37 36.02 -1.06 37.54
CA VAL A 37 37.44 -1.35 37.54
C VAL A 37 38.17 -0.15 36.94
N VAL A 38 38.87 0.57 37.79
CA VAL A 38 39.74 1.69 37.40
C VAL A 38 41.04 1.09 36.86
N ILE A 39 41.28 1.22 35.56
CA ILE A 39 42.60 1.02 34.94
C ILE A 39 43.02 2.37 34.34
N LEU A 40 44.06 2.98 34.90
CA LEU A 40 44.75 4.12 34.33
C LEU A 40 45.48 3.65 33.05
N GLY A 41 45.00 4.03 31.91
CA GLY A 41 45.61 3.81 30.59
C GLY A 41 45.61 5.10 29.79
N ALA A 42 46.71 5.41 29.16
CA ALA A 42 47.02 6.60 28.36
C ALA A 42 45.91 7.00 27.35
N PRO A 43 45.81 8.26 26.95
CA PRO A 43 44.76 8.68 26.01
C PRO A 43 45.07 8.06 24.64
N THR A 44 44.36 6.99 24.33
CA THR A 44 44.23 6.57 22.94
C THR A 44 43.39 7.62 22.24
N MET A 45 43.99 8.33 21.29
CA MET A 45 43.25 9.08 20.29
C MET A 45 42.26 8.10 19.63
N GLN A 46 41.02 8.11 20.11
CA GLN A 46 39.92 7.53 19.35
C GLN A 46 39.83 8.35 18.06
N ALA A 47 40.15 7.70 16.94
CA ALA A 47 39.76 8.22 15.64
C ALA A 47 38.26 8.46 15.71
N VAL A 48 37.86 9.72 15.70
CA VAL A 48 36.45 10.13 15.53
C VAL A 48 36.06 9.57 14.17
N GLY A 49 35.43 8.41 14.16
CA GLY A 49 34.76 7.87 12.98
C GLY A 49 33.67 8.89 12.66
N ALA A 50 33.76 9.55 11.52
CA ALA A 50 32.91 10.66 11.17
C ALA A 50 31.45 10.19 11.13
N ASP A 51 30.70 10.49 12.19
CA ASP A 51 29.23 10.36 12.23
C ASP A 51 28.56 11.51 11.44
N GLU A 52 29.35 12.29 10.69
CA GLU A 52 28.93 13.42 9.91
C GLU A 52 29.66 13.45 8.56
N ILE A 53 28.93 13.92 7.54
CA ILE A 53 29.45 14.20 6.20
C ILE A 53 28.90 15.54 5.71
N THR A 54 29.71 16.29 4.98
CA THR A 54 29.25 17.50 4.29
C THR A 54 29.26 17.25 2.80
N ILE A 55 28.10 17.43 2.16
CA ILE A 55 27.93 17.28 0.70
C ILE A 55 27.39 18.60 0.18
N ASN A 56 28.14 19.23 -0.71
CA ASN A 56 27.78 20.53 -1.31
C ASN A 56 27.32 21.59 -0.28
N GLY A 57 27.96 21.64 0.89
CA GLY A 57 27.61 22.54 1.99
C GLY A 57 26.49 22.08 2.91
N LEU A 58 25.78 21.02 2.59
CA LEU A 58 24.80 20.39 3.49
C LEU A 58 25.50 19.45 4.45
N ARG A 59 25.28 19.67 5.75
CA ARG A 59 25.73 18.78 6.82
C ARG A 59 24.71 17.68 7.03
N LEU A 60 25.16 16.44 6.95
CA LEU A 60 24.36 15.25 7.16
C LEU A 60 24.94 14.44 8.33
N GLU A 61 24.06 13.87 9.12
CA GLU A 61 24.41 13.03 10.26
C GLU A 61 24.15 11.56 9.91
N ARG A 62 25.00 10.66 10.42
CA ARG A 62 24.79 9.23 10.24
C ARG A 62 23.48 8.81 10.90
N CYS A 63 22.71 7.99 10.23
CA CYS A 63 21.44 7.46 10.73
C CYS A 63 21.23 5.98 10.28
N GLU A 64 20.24 5.34 10.90
CA GLU A 64 19.90 3.93 10.67
C GLU A 64 18.54 3.78 9.97
N SER A 65 18.21 4.73 9.10
CA SER A 65 16.95 4.67 8.34
C SER A 65 16.98 3.70 7.16
N VAL A 66 18.16 3.21 6.78
CA VAL A 66 18.37 2.16 5.78
C VAL A 66 19.50 1.25 6.27
N THR A 67 19.21 -0.05 6.36
CA THR A 67 20.12 -1.06 6.91
C THR A 67 20.68 -2.02 5.86
N TYR A 68 20.57 -1.70 4.55
CA TYR A 68 21.01 -2.56 3.46
C TYR A 68 22.52 -2.87 3.53
N PRO A 69 22.93 -4.15 3.36
CA PRO A 69 24.34 -4.56 3.46
C PRO A 69 25.26 -3.77 2.54
N GLY A 70 26.41 -3.34 3.06
CA GLY A 70 27.41 -2.60 2.28
C GLY A 70 27.06 -1.14 2.01
N THR A 71 26.08 -0.57 2.70
CA THR A 71 25.69 0.84 2.60
C THR A 71 25.80 1.59 3.92
N ARG A 72 25.68 2.91 3.85
CA ARG A 72 25.54 3.82 4.99
C ARG A 72 24.48 4.86 4.68
N ALA A 73 23.57 5.08 5.63
CA ALA A 73 22.55 6.10 5.54
C ALA A 73 22.99 7.38 6.26
N TRP A 74 22.68 8.51 5.63
CA TRP A 74 22.95 9.86 6.11
C TRP A 74 21.67 10.66 6.12
N CYS A 75 21.28 11.18 7.27
CA CYS A 75 20.06 11.96 7.44
C CYS A 75 20.35 13.46 7.43
N GLY A 76 19.48 14.22 6.80
CA GLY A 76 19.54 15.68 6.76
C GLY A 76 18.17 16.32 6.59
N SER A 77 18.19 17.64 6.53
CA SER A 77 17.01 18.41 6.18
C SER A 77 17.38 19.65 5.38
N LEU A 78 16.49 20.05 4.47
CA LEU A 78 16.58 21.28 3.70
C LEU A 78 15.41 22.17 4.05
N GLN A 79 15.68 23.42 4.48
CA GLN A 79 14.61 24.39 4.74
C GLN A 79 13.99 24.85 3.42
N ARG A 80 12.68 24.71 3.32
CA ARG A 80 11.90 25.12 2.15
C ARG A 80 10.81 26.11 2.56
N PRO A 81 10.55 27.16 1.78
CA PRO A 81 9.43 28.05 2.05
C PRO A 81 8.11 27.28 1.97
N ILE A 82 7.16 27.59 2.84
CA ILE A 82 5.81 27.04 2.77
C ILE A 82 5.13 27.55 1.51
N ASP A 83 5.20 28.87 1.28
CA ASP A 83 4.69 29.56 0.10
C ASP A 83 5.75 30.52 -0.47
N ALA A 84 5.68 30.83 -1.76
CA ALA A 84 6.67 31.64 -2.50
C ALA A 84 6.88 33.04 -1.92
N GLY A 85 5.93 33.61 -1.19
CA GLY A 85 6.01 34.91 -0.54
C GLY A 85 6.15 34.86 0.99
N SER A 86 6.22 33.67 1.57
CA SER A 86 6.22 33.47 3.02
C SER A 86 7.63 33.58 3.62
N SER A 87 7.73 34.23 4.78
CA SER A 87 8.90 34.12 5.65
C SER A 87 8.92 32.81 6.44
N SER A 88 7.82 32.04 6.43
CA SER A 88 7.71 30.75 7.10
C SER A 88 8.29 29.64 6.22
N SER A 89 9.06 28.75 6.84
CA SER A 89 9.65 27.59 6.18
C SER A 89 9.33 26.30 6.94
N LEU A 90 9.45 25.18 6.23
CA LEU A 90 9.41 23.85 6.83
C LEU A 90 10.67 23.07 6.43
N PRO A 91 11.18 22.19 7.31
CA PRO A 91 12.27 21.29 6.96
C PRO A 91 11.75 20.14 6.11
N ILE A 92 12.36 19.92 4.95
CA ILE A 92 12.20 18.69 4.18
C ILE A 92 13.28 17.73 4.64
N HIS A 93 12.87 16.70 5.38
CA HIS A 93 13.75 15.65 5.87
C HIS A 93 14.00 14.60 4.79
N PHE A 94 15.21 14.09 4.76
CA PHE A 94 15.61 13.06 3.80
C PHE A 94 16.68 12.14 4.36
N THR A 95 16.85 11.01 3.69
CA THR A 95 17.96 10.08 3.84
C THR A 95 18.71 9.99 2.52
N LEU A 96 20.02 10.15 2.56
CA LEU A 96 20.93 9.84 1.48
C LEU A 96 21.70 8.56 1.83
N THR A 97 21.44 7.48 1.10
CA THR A 97 22.13 6.21 1.28
C THR A 97 23.27 6.12 0.27
N LEU A 98 24.48 5.87 0.78
CA LEU A 98 25.70 5.77 0.00
C LEU A 98 26.34 4.37 0.16
N PRO A 99 27.11 3.88 -0.83
CA PRO A 99 27.99 2.73 -0.62
C PRO A 99 28.90 2.94 0.59
N ALA A 100 29.12 1.91 1.40
CA ALA A 100 29.97 2.01 2.60
C ALA A 100 31.44 2.36 2.28
N SER A 101 31.88 2.13 1.06
CA SER A 101 33.19 2.57 0.54
C SER A 101 33.31 4.07 0.33
N ALA A 102 32.17 4.75 0.08
CA ALA A 102 32.11 6.19 -0.15
C ALA A 102 32.26 6.96 1.18
N ARG A 103 33.50 7.05 1.66
CA ARG A 103 33.85 7.74 2.92
C ARG A 103 33.98 9.26 2.70
N PRO A 104 33.81 10.09 3.74
CA PRO A 104 34.05 11.52 3.63
C PRO A 104 35.41 11.83 2.97
N ASN A 105 35.41 12.75 2.02
CA ASN A 105 36.60 13.20 1.27
C ASN A 105 37.35 12.11 0.49
N SER A 106 36.70 10.97 0.20
CA SER A 106 37.31 9.91 -0.62
C SER A 106 37.05 10.10 -2.12
N THR A 107 37.91 9.50 -2.95
CA THR A 107 37.71 9.41 -4.41
C THR A 107 36.46 8.62 -4.76
N GLU A 108 36.10 7.63 -3.95
CA GLU A 108 34.89 6.83 -4.09
C GLU A 108 33.62 7.67 -3.89
N LEU A 109 33.63 8.56 -2.88
CA LEU A 109 32.51 9.51 -2.70
C LEU A 109 32.34 10.41 -3.93
N ALA A 110 33.44 11.00 -4.41
CA ALA A 110 33.41 11.83 -5.61
C ALA A 110 32.90 11.05 -6.84
N ALA A 111 33.30 9.80 -6.99
CA ALA A 111 32.84 8.93 -8.07
C ALA A 111 31.33 8.60 -7.96
N VAL A 112 30.80 8.39 -6.75
CA VAL A 112 29.37 8.17 -6.51
C VAL A 112 28.56 9.43 -6.79
N LEU A 113 29.03 10.60 -6.31
CA LEU A 113 28.34 11.88 -6.52
C LEU A 113 28.39 12.35 -7.99
N GLY A 114 29.35 11.88 -8.77
CA GLY A 114 29.45 12.12 -10.21
C GLY A 114 28.48 11.27 -11.07
N ARG A 115 27.78 10.31 -10.49
CA ARG A 115 26.76 9.51 -11.18
C ARG A 115 25.36 10.09 -10.97
N PRO A 116 24.39 9.80 -11.85
CA PRO A 116 23.00 10.18 -11.60
C PRO A 116 22.50 9.62 -10.26
N LEU A 117 21.80 10.44 -9.48
CA LEU A 117 21.16 10.03 -8.23
C LEU A 117 20.01 9.05 -8.53
N ILE A 118 19.74 8.10 -7.65
CA ILE A 118 18.44 7.39 -7.64
C ILE A 118 17.57 8.08 -6.58
N ALA A 119 16.46 8.69 -6.99
CA ALA A 119 15.48 9.29 -6.08
C ALA A 119 14.22 8.42 -6.04
N ALA A 120 13.80 7.99 -4.84
CA ALA A 120 12.61 7.17 -4.66
C ALA A 120 11.51 7.93 -3.90
N PHE A 121 10.28 7.86 -4.43
CA PHE A 121 9.10 8.54 -3.92
C PHE A 121 8.00 7.56 -3.55
N GLU A 122 7.54 7.68 -2.30
CA GLU A 122 6.54 6.84 -1.67
C GLU A 122 5.12 7.16 -2.11
N GLY A 123 4.27 6.14 -2.06
CA GLY A 123 2.84 6.19 -2.34
C GLY A 123 1.98 6.93 -1.31
N GLY A 124 0.71 6.65 -1.30
CA GLY A 124 -0.33 7.23 -0.44
C GLY A 124 -1.36 8.02 -1.24
N PRO A 125 -1.34 9.36 -1.27
CA PRO A 125 -0.47 10.30 -0.55
C PRO A 125 -0.63 10.25 0.97
N GLY A 126 0.41 10.72 1.68
CA GLY A 126 0.38 10.85 3.14
C GLY A 126 1.42 10.01 3.89
N TYR A 127 2.00 8.99 3.26
CA TYR A 127 3.09 8.21 3.86
C TYR A 127 4.41 8.99 3.89
N GLY A 128 5.19 8.75 4.95
CA GLY A 128 6.55 9.27 5.07
C GLY A 128 7.53 8.37 4.32
N GLY A 129 8.12 8.87 3.23
CA GLY A 129 8.96 8.07 2.33
C GLY A 129 10.20 7.47 2.99
N ILE A 130 10.78 8.14 4.00
CA ILE A 130 11.97 7.64 4.72
C ILE A 130 11.70 6.25 5.34
N GLY A 131 10.46 5.96 5.74
CA GLY A 131 10.08 4.67 6.30
C GLY A 131 10.23 3.49 5.33
N SER A 132 10.17 3.73 4.03
CA SER A 132 10.27 2.72 2.97
C SER A 132 11.68 2.54 2.41
N GLY A 133 12.67 3.21 2.99
CA GLY A 133 14.04 3.20 2.52
C GLY A 133 14.67 1.81 2.39
N ASP A 134 14.39 0.88 3.33
CA ASP A 134 14.87 -0.51 3.26
C ASP A 134 14.27 -1.27 2.08
N ALA A 135 12.97 -1.07 1.80
CA ALA A 135 12.29 -1.71 0.68
C ALA A 135 12.84 -1.21 -0.68
N TYR A 136 13.10 0.09 -0.81
CA TYR A 136 13.76 0.63 -2.00
C TYR A 136 15.19 0.09 -2.17
N ALA A 137 15.95 0.01 -1.08
CA ALA A 137 17.30 -0.54 -1.14
C ALA A 137 17.32 -2.04 -1.52
N GLN A 138 16.35 -2.83 -1.05
CA GLN A 138 16.17 -4.23 -1.45
C GLN A 138 15.83 -4.34 -2.94
N MET A 139 14.91 -3.51 -3.44
CA MET A 139 14.58 -3.45 -4.87
C MET A 139 15.82 -3.14 -5.72
N LEU A 140 16.58 -2.12 -5.33
CA LEU A 140 17.78 -1.69 -6.06
C LEU A 140 18.95 -2.69 -5.96
N GLY A 141 19.02 -3.45 -4.86
CA GLY A 141 19.97 -4.55 -4.68
C GLY A 141 21.41 -4.15 -5.00
N PRO A 142 22.07 -4.83 -5.97
CA PRO A 142 23.48 -4.58 -6.30
C PRO A 142 23.80 -3.15 -6.75
N LEU A 143 22.83 -2.37 -7.24
CA LEU A 143 23.04 -0.97 -7.60
C LEU A 143 23.47 -0.12 -6.42
N MET A 144 23.06 -0.50 -5.20
CA MET A 144 23.43 0.17 -3.96
C MET A 144 24.93 0.17 -3.67
N ALA A 145 25.70 -0.71 -4.31
CA ALA A 145 27.17 -0.72 -4.22
C ALA A 145 27.84 0.38 -5.07
N GLN A 146 27.08 1.08 -5.94
CA GLN A 146 27.65 2.00 -6.93
C GLN A 146 26.92 3.36 -7.03
N ARG A 147 25.70 3.44 -6.52
CA ARG A 147 24.80 4.59 -6.70
C ARG A 147 24.38 5.15 -5.35
N ALA A 148 24.17 6.45 -5.32
CA ALA A 148 23.49 7.12 -4.21
C ALA A 148 21.98 6.94 -4.36
N MET A 149 21.29 6.69 -3.25
CA MET A 149 19.82 6.67 -3.18
C MET A 149 19.33 7.78 -2.24
N LEU A 150 18.41 8.59 -2.72
CA LEU A 150 17.72 9.62 -1.96
C LEU A 150 16.28 9.19 -1.70
N VAL A 151 15.88 9.24 -0.45
CA VAL A 151 14.48 9.10 -0.03
C VAL A 151 14.12 10.31 0.84
N MET A 152 12.99 10.94 0.60
CA MET A 152 12.53 12.08 1.38
C MET A 152 11.12 11.86 1.94
N ASP A 153 10.85 12.47 3.08
CA ASP A 153 9.48 12.72 3.50
C ASP A 153 8.97 13.94 2.72
N ALA A 154 7.92 13.79 1.92
CA ALA A 154 7.29 14.92 1.24
C ALA A 154 6.72 15.92 2.27
N ARG A 155 6.57 17.21 1.88
CA ARG A 155 5.96 18.21 2.78
C ARG A 155 4.63 17.74 3.34
N GLY A 156 4.43 17.88 4.65
CA GLY A 156 3.22 17.44 5.34
C GLY A 156 3.18 15.96 5.70
N THR A 157 4.26 15.21 5.45
CA THR A 157 4.41 13.80 5.83
C THR A 157 5.58 13.59 6.78
N GLY A 158 5.68 12.44 7.40
CA GLY A 158 6.83 11.97 8.14
C GLY A 158 7.42 13.00 9.11
N ARG A 159 8.72 13.26 8.96
CA ARG A 159 9.45 14.28 9.70
C ARG A 159 9.32 15.68 9.06
N SER A 160 8.84 15.76 7.82
CA SER A 160 8.68 17.01 7.06
C SER A 160 7.36 17.72 7.40
N GLY A 161 7.06 17.83 8.68
CA GLY A 161 5.89 18.55 9.19
C GLY A 161 4.57 17.82 8.98
N ALA A 162 4.52 16.52 9.27
CA ALA A 162 3.30 15.70 9.13
C ALA A 162 2.03 16.43 9.62
N ILE A 163 1.03 16.56 8.76
CA ILE A 163 -0.23 17.23 9.08
C ILE A 163 -1.03 16.36 10.05
N ASN A 164 -0.95 16.68 11.34
CA ASN A 164 -1.61 15.96 12.41
C ASN A 164 -2.93 16.63 12.83
N CYS A 165 -3.99 16.35 12.09
CA CYS A 165 -5.35 16.73 12.46
C CYS A 165 -5.99 15.62 13.29
N ARG A 166 -5.85 15.70 14.62
CA ARG A 166 -6.20 14.62 15.57
C ARG A 166 -7.59 14.00 15.35
N SER A 167 -8.61 14.82 15.09
CA SER A 167 -9.98 14.30 14.86
C SER A 167 -10.10 13.52 13.56
N LEU A 168 -9.41 13.97 12.50
CA LEU A 168 -9.36 13.33 11.21
C LEU A 168 -8.53 12.04 11.29
N GLN A 169 -7.30 12.14 11.82
CA GLN A 169 -6.37 11.02 11.97
C GLN A 169 -6.95 9.84 12.77
N ARG A 170 -7.83 10.13 13.74
CA ARG A 170 -8.44 9.10 14.61
C ARG A 170 -9.90 8.80 14.27
N GLY A 171 -10.46 9.36 13.20
CA GLY A 171 -11.85 9.15 12.81
C GLY A 171 -12.87 9.67 13.84
N ILE A 172 -12.54 10.69 14.65
CA ILE A 172 -13.39 11.17 15.74
C ILE A 172 -14.37 12.25 15.26
N GLY A 173 -15.65 12.08 15.57
CA GLY A 173 -16.68 13.11 15.36
C GLY A 173 -17.23 13.22 13.95
N GLY A 174 -16.96 12.21 13.10
CA GLY A 174 -17.42 12.12 11.72
C GLY A 174 -16.48 12.82 10.73
N PHE A 175 -16.26 12.14 9.60
CA PHE A 175 -15.19 12.47 8.65
C PHE A 175 -15.33 13.88 8.06
N LEU A 176 -16.48 14.27 7.53
CA LEU A 176 -16.66 15.61 6.92
C LEU A 176 -16.44 16.75 7.92
N LYS A 177 -16.84 16.57 9.19
CA LYS A 177 -16.58 17.56 10.23
C LYS A 177 -15.10 17.64 10.57
N ALA A 178 -14.45 16.48 10.63
CA ALA A 178 -13.01 16.38 10.92
C ALA A 178 -12.17 16.97 9.78
N ALA A 179 -12.51 16.68 8.51
CA ALA A 179 -11.88 17.26 7.32
C ALA A 179 -11.98 18.80 7.31
N ARG A 180 -13.18 19.35 7.54
CA ARG A 180 -13.37 20.80 7.68
C ARG A 180 -12.53 21.41 8.81
N THR A 181 -12.42 20.70 9.92
CA THR A 181 -11.62 21.19 11.06
C THR A 181 -10.15 21.18 10.74
N CYS A 182 -9.65 20.15 10.03
CA CYS A 182 -8.29 20.06 9.55
C CYS A 182 -7.96 21.19 8.56
N ALA A 183 -8.81 21.43 7.58
CA ALA A 183 -8.64 22.55 6.62
C ALA A 183 -8.55 23.91 7.34
N ARG A 184 -9.39 24.14 8.36
CA ARG A 184 -9.31 25.38 9.17
C ARG A 184 -8.03 25.46 10.02
N GLN A 185 -7.49 24.34 10.48
CA GLN A 185 -6.21 24.28 11.20
C GLN A 185 -5.05 24.67 10.30
N LEU A 186 -5.08 24.29 9.01
CA LEU A 186 -4.09 24.68 8.02
C LEU A 186 -4.22 26.16 7.61
N GLY A 187 -5.43 26.72 7.67
CA GLY A 187 -5.67 28.14 7.40
C GLY A 187 -5.31 28.52 5.96
N SER A 188 -4.50 29.60 5.80
CA SER A 188 -4.01 30.05 4.48
C SER A 188 -3.08 29.06 3.80
N ASN A 189 -2.46 28.15 4.55
CA ASN A 189 -1.50 27.19 4.00
C ASN A 189 -2.16 25.93 3.45
N VAL A 190 -3.48 25.88 3.35
CA VAL A 190 -4.21 24.70 2.88
C VAL A 190 -3.85 24.28 1.44
N ASP A 191 -3.43 25.25 0.61
CA ASP A 191 -3.03 25.04 -0.79
C ASP A 191 -1.51 24.83 -0.95
N ASP A 192 -0.75 24.81 0.16
CA ASP A 192 0.72 24.75 0.12
C ASP A 192 1.29 23.33 0.22
N TYR A 193 0.43 22.33 0.28
CA TYR A 193 0.83 20.93 0.44
C TYR A 193 0.57 20.07 -0.80
N GLY A 194 0.21 20.67 -1.93
CA GLY A 194 -0.01 19.98 -3.21
C GLY A 194 1.28 19.45 -3.84
N THR A 195 1.12 18.54 -4.81
CA THR A 195 2.22 17.80 -5.45
C THR A 195 3.21 18.69 -6.19
N ALA A 196 2.77 19.80 -6.79
CA ALA A 196 3.66 20.73 -7.47
C ALA A 196 4.76 21.28 -6.52
N LYS A 197 4.38 21.65 -5.30
CA LYS A 197 5.32 22.14 -4.29
C LYS A 197 6.22 21.02 -3.74
N ALA A 198 5.71 19.80 -3.60
CA ALA A 198 6.51 18.64 -3.23
C ALA A 198 7.56 18.30 -4.30
N ALA A 199 7.21 18.44 -5.58
CA ALA A 199 8.13 18.29 -6.70
C ALA A 199 9.23 19.38 -6.71
N ASP A 200 8.86 20.66 -6.43
CA ASP A 200 9.84 21.76 -6.30
C ASP A 200 10.78 21.56 -5.10
N ASP A 201 10.31 20.93 -4.02
CA ASP A 201 11.16 20.55 -2.89
C ASP A 201 12.15 19.45 -3.25
N ALA A 202 11.69 18.42 -3.96
CA ALA A 202 12.54 17.34 -4.44
C ALA A 202 13.64 17.87 -5.38
N ALA A 203 13.27 18.71 -6.34
CA ALA A 203 14.23 19.34 -7.26
C ALA A 203 15.26 20.18 -6.52
N ALA A 204 14.83 21.01 -5.56
CA ALA A 204 15.73 21.83 -4.75
C ALA A 204 16.68 20.97 -3.90
N LEU A 205 16.19 19.87 -3.34
CA LEU A 205 17.00 18.95 -2.54
C LEU A 205 18.05 18.24 -3.40
N ILE A 206 17.69 17.73 -4.58
CA ILE A 206 18.62 17.09 -5.51
C ILE A 206 19.72 18.07 -5.93
N ALA A 207 19.35 19.31 -6.26
CA ALA A 207 20.29 20.37 -6.61
C ALA A 207 21.19 20.77 -5.43
N ALA A 208 20.64 20.90 -4.21
CA ALA A 208 21.41 21.22 -3.00
C ALA A 208 22.44 20.13 -2.66
N LEU A 209 22.15 18.87 -2.95
CA LEU A 209 23.10 17.75 -2.84
C LEU A 209 24.14 17.72 -3.97
N GLY A 210 24.04 18.59 -4.99
CA GLY A 210 25.01 18.74 -6.08
C GLY A 210 24.81 17.78 -7.25
N PHE A 211 23.74 17.00 -7.28
CA PHE A 211 23.45 16.11 -8.40
C PHE A 211 22.88 16.87 -9.59
N GLN A 212 23.38 16.58 -10.79
CA GLN A 212 22.94 17.23 -12.03
C GLN A 212 21.71 16.52 -12.63
N GLN A 213 21.62 15.21 -12.45
CA GLN A 213 20.53 14.38 -12.96
C GLN A 213 20.13 13.29 -11.97
N ALA A 214 18.88 12.87 -12.05
CA ALA A 214 18.32 11.77 -11.27
C ALA A 214 17.62 10.75 -12.16
N ASP A 215 17.76 9.49 -11.76
CA ASP A 215 16.84 8.41 -12.10
C ASP A 215 15.77 8.39 -11.01
N VAL A 216 14.52 8.47 -11.39
CA VAL A 216 13.43 8.57 -10.42
C VAL A 216 12.60 7.30 -10.43
N TYR A 217 12.39 6.73 -9.25
CA TYR A 217 11.41 5.69 -8.99
C TYR A 217 10.24 6.30 -8.21
N GLY A 218 9.03 6.01 -8.61
CA GLY A 218 7.82 6.30 -7.84
C GLY A 218 6.92 5.09 -7.79
N ASP A 219 6.33 4.83 -6.65
CA ASP A 219 5.27 3.83 -6.49
C ASP A 219 3.93 4.49 -6.15
N SER A 220 2.84 4.00 -6.74
CA SER A 220 1.49 4.52 -6.45
C SER A 220 1.42 6.05 -6.59
N TYR A 221 1.07 6.80 -5.53
CA TYR A 221 1.15 8.27 -5.54
C TYR A 221 2.55 8.80 -5.86
N GLY A 222 3.60 8.09 -5.50
CA GLY A 222 4.97 8.45 -5.88
C GLY A 222 5.15 8.56 -7.40
N THR A 223 4.38 7.82 -8.21
CA THR A 223 4.36 7.94 -9.68
C THR A 223 3.77 9.28 -10.12
N PHE A 224 2.73 9.75 -9.45
CA PHE A 224 2.13 11.06 -9.69
C PHE A 224 3.13 12.18 -9.37
N LEU A 225 3.82 12.10 -8.21
CA LEU A 225 4.88 13.04 -7.84
C LEU A 225 6.05 13.02 -8.84
N ALA A 226 6.47 11.84 -9.30
CA ALA A 226 7.55 11.69 -10.28
C ALA A 226 7.19 12.31 -11.65
N GLN A 227 5.95 12.12 -12.12
CA GLN A 227 5.44 12.76 -13.33
C GLN A 227 5.43 14.30 -13.19
N VAL A 228 4.93 14.82 -12.06
CA VAL A 228 4.91 16.27 -11.79
C VAL A 228 6.32 16.83 -11.71
N LEU A 229 7.27 16.12 -11.06
CA LEU A 229 8.68 16.51 -11.04
C LEU A 229 9.26 16.58 -12.46
N ALA A 230 9.01 15.57 -13.28
CA ALA A 230 9.48 15.53 -14.67
C ALA A 230 8.89 16.65 -15.52
N GLY A 231 7.60 16.96 -15.36
CA GLY A 231 6.94 18.05 -16.08
C GLY A 231 7.40 19.45 -15.67
N ARG A 232 7.83 19.64 -14.41
CA ARG A 232 8.28 20.93 -13.87
C ARG A 232 9.79 21.14 -13.98
N HIS A 233 10.57 20.08 -13.84
CA HIS A 233 12.05 20.12 -13.81
C HIS A 233 12.66 19.13 -14.80
N PRO A 234 12.33 19.21 -16.12
CA PRO A 234 12.70 18.20 -17.11
C PRO A 234 14.21 18.00 -17.25
N ALA A 235 15.01 19.02 -17.08
CA ALA A 235 16.48 18.94 -17.17
C ALA A 235 17.12 18.09 -16.06
N LEU A 236 16.41 17.90 -14.94
CA LEU A 236 16.89 17.13 -13.81
C LEU A 236 16.72 15.62 -14.03
N ILE A 237 15.84 15.22 -14.94
CA ILE A 237 15.44 13.81 -15.11
C ILE A 237 16.31 13.13 -16.16
N ARG A 238 16.96 12.02 -15.79
CA ARG A 238 17.61 11.11 -16.73
C ARG A 238 16.66 9.99 -17.19
N SER A 239 15.92 9.41 -16.25
CA SER A 239 14.95 8.35 -16.52
C SER A 239 13.90 8.24 -15.41
N LEU A 240 12.75 7.61 -15.70
CA LEU A 240 11.64 7.40 -14.75
C LEU A 240 11.23 5.92 -14.71
N VAL A 241 11.01 5.40 -13.52
CA VAL A 241 10.25 4.17 -13.27
C VAL A 241 8.97 4.54 -12.50
N LEU A 242 7.84 4.16 -13.05
CA LEU A 242 6.50 4.48 -12.54
C LEU A 242 5.77 3.16 -12.25
N ASP A 243 5.78 2.72 -10.97
CA ASP A 243 5.28 1.43 -10.52
C ASP A 243 3.89 1.56 -9.87
N GLY A 244 2.86 1.01 -10.50
CA GLY A 244 1.47 1.26 -10.13
C GLY A 244 1.06 2.69 -10.51
N ALA A 245 1.22 3.04 -11.79
CA ALA A 245 1.06 4.40 -12.28
C ALA A 245 -0.38 4.75 -12.64
N TYR A 246 -0.75 6.01 -12.40
CA TYR A 246 -1.97 6.63 -12.91
C TYR A 246 -1.67 8.05 -13.40
N PRO A 247 -2.46 8.60 -14.36
CA PRO A 247 -2.08 9.83 -15.04
C PRO A 247 -2.33 11.08 -14.19
N VAL A 248 -1.44 12.07 -14.29
CA VAL A 248 -1.63 13.40 -13.71
C VAL A 248 -2.76 14.15 -14.44
N THR A 249 -2.86 13.95 -15.74
CA THR A 249 -3.87 14.61 -16.60
C THR A 249 -4.65 13.58 -17.40
N GLY A 250 -5.93 13.88 -17.66
CA GLY A 250 -6.80 13.03 -18.47
C GLY A 250 -7.58 11.98 -17.70
N GLU A 251 -7.37 11.86 -16.38
CA GLU A 251 -8.15 10.96 -15.53
C GLU A 251 -9.53 11.55 -15.23
N SER A 252 -10.51 10.65 -15.08
CA SER A 252 -11.87 10.99 -14.67
C SER A 252 -12.07 10.81 -13.18
N ALA A 253 -12.83 11.70 -12.55
CA ALA A 253 -13.19 11.57 -11.14
C ALA A 253 -14.03 10.31 -10.80
N TRP A 254 -14.49 9.59 -11.81
CA TRP A 254 -15.15 8.29 -11.65
C TRP A 254 -14.20 7.09 -11.70
N TYR A 255 -12.94 7.28 -12.09
CA TYR A 255 -11.97 6.20 -12.28
C TYR A 255 -12.56 5.01 -13.08
N PRO A 256 -12.98 5.23 -14.34
CA PRO A 256 -13.80 4.30 -15.10
C PRO A 256 -13.09 2.97 -15.41
N THR A 257 -11.80 2.89 -15.22
CA THR A 257 -10.98 1.70 -15.44
C THR A 257 -11.10 0.68 -14.29
N GLN A 258 -11.45 1.12 -13.07
CA GLN A 258 -11.45 0.26 -11.88
C GLN A 258 -12.49 -0.87 -11.92
N GLY A 259 -13.71 -0.60 -12.37
CA GLY A 259 -14.76 -1.63 -12.48
C GLY A 259 -14.39 -2.77 -13.45
N PRO A 260 -14.00 -2.47 -14.70
CA PRO A 260 -13.47 -3.46 -15.63
C PRO A 260 -12.24 -4.21 -15.09
N ALA A 261 -11.29 -3.51 -14.45
CA ALA A 261 -10.09 -4.14 -13.87
C ALA A 261 -10.45 -5.15 -12.78
N LEU A 262 -11.42 -4.84 -11.89
CA LEU A 262 -11.89 -5.79 -10.90
C LEU A 262 -12.47 -7.06 -11.53
N SER A 263 -13.33 -6.91 -12.54
CA SER A 263 -13.92 -8.05 -13.25
C SER A 263 -12.86 -8.90 -13.94
N MET A 264 -11.86 -8.27 -14.55
CA MET A 264 -10.71 -8.96 -15.16
C MET A 264 -9.86 -9.68 -14.11
N ALA A 265 -9.53 -9.04 -12.99
CA ALA A 265 -8.75 -9.65 -11.92
C ALA A 265 -9.45 -10.90 -11.34
N LEU A 266 -10.74 -10.82 -11.04
CA LEU A 266 -11.52 -11.95 -10.53
C LEU A 266 -11.59 -13.09 -11.55
N THR A 267 -11.75 -12.79 -12.84
CA THR A 267 -11.74 -13.78 -13.93
C THR A 267 -10.38 -14.45 -14.05
N GLN A 268 -9.31 -13.65 -14.09
CA GLN A 268 -7.93 -14.16 -14.25
C GLN A 268 -7.52 -15.06 -13.08
N VAL A 269 -7.90 -14.73 -11.86
CA VAL A 269 -7.63 -15.55 -10.67
C VAL A 269 -8.40 -16.88 -10.76
N CYS A 270 -9.65 -16.87 -11.21
CA CYS A 270 -10.46 -18.07 -11.40
C CYS A 270 -9.90 -18.96 -12.52
N ASP A 271 -9.58 -18.39 -13.67
CA ASP A 271 -9.06 -19.14 -14.82
C ASP A 271 -7.70 -19.78 -14.52
N ALA A 272 -6.91 -19.15 -13.68
CA ALA A 272 -5.64 -19.68 -13.23
C ALA A 272 -5.76 -20.85 -12.25
N ASP A 273 -6.89 -21.00 -11.56
CA ASP A 273 -7.09 -22.03 -10.56
C ASP A 273 -7.87 -23.24 -11.11
N PRO A 274 -7.31 -24.47 -11.03
CA PRO A 274 -7.96 -25.64 -11.62
C PRO A 274 -9.28 -26.03 -10.93
N VAL A 275 -9.52 -25.61 -9.68
CA VAL A 275 -10.79 -25.87 -8.99
C VAL A 275 -11.84 -24.86 -9.46
N CYS A 276 -11.51 -23.58 -9.48
CA CYS A 276 -12.43 -22.53 -9.93
C CYS A 276 -12.77 -22.68 -11.41
N SER A 277 -11.78 -22.87 -12.27
CA SER A 277 -11.97 -23.01 -13.73
C SER A 277 -12.76 -24.26 -14.13
N ALA A 278 -12.85 -25.26 -13.27
CA ALA A 278 -13.68 -26.45 -13.49
C ALA A 278 -15.17 -26.20 -13.26
N TYR A 279 -15.56 -25.11 -12.60
CA TYR A 279 -16.98 -24.76 -12.44
C TYR A 279 -17.53 -24.15 -13.74
N PRO A 280 -18.82 -24.41 -14.09
CA PRO A 280 -19.44 -23.83 -15.27
C PRO A 280 -19.63 -22.30 -15.19
N ASP A 281 -19.65 -21.76 -13.95
CA ASP A 281 -19.88 -20.35 -13.66
C ASP A 281 -18.64 -19.77 -12.99
N GLY A 282 -18.05 -18.72 -13.58
CA GLY A 282 -16.89 -18.01 -13.02
C GLY A 282 -17.22 -17.16 -11.78
N THR A 283 -16.18 -16.60 -11.17
CA THR A 283 -16.30 -15.77 -9.96
C THR A 283 -17.25 -14.59 -10.14
N VAL A 284 -17.23 -13.90 -11.29
CA VAL A 284 -18.08 -12.73 -11.56
C VAL A 284 -19.56 -13.12 -11.61
N ASP A 285 -19.91 -14.27 -12.18
CA ASP A 285 -21.28 -14.77 -12.21
C ASP A 285 -21.78 -15.15 -10.81
N GLN A 286 -20.92 -15.81 -10.03
CA GLN A 286 -21.26 -16.15 -8.63
C GLN A 286 -21.42 -14.89 -7.77
N LEU A 287 -20.55 -13.90 -7.95
CA LEU A 287 -20.66 -12.60 -7.29
C LEU A 287 -21.98 -11.90 -7.67
N SER A 288 -22.35 -11.88 -8.94
CA SER A 288 -23.62 -11.29 -9.40
C SER A 288 -24.83 -11.93 -8.72
N ARG A 289 -24.85 -13.28 -8.62
CA ARG A 289 -25.91 -14.02 -7.91
C ARG A 289 -25.95 -13.70 -6.41
N LEU A 290 -24.78 -13.57 -5.78
CA LEU A 290 -24.70 -13.17 -4.38
C LEU A 290 -25.22 -11.75 -4.17
N LEU A 291 -24.84 -10.80 -5.00
CA LEU A 291 -25.32 -9.42 -4.94
C LEU A 291 -26.83 -9.34 -5.08
N ASP A 292 -27.43 -10.09 -6.00
CA ASP A 292 -28.90 -10.16 -6.16
C ASP A 292 -29.61 -10.68 -4.90
N ARG A 293 -29.00 -11.61 -4.16
CA ARG A 293 -29.51 -12.05 -2.86
C ARG A 293 -29.38 -10.99 -1.78
N LEU A 294 -28.18 -10.33 -1.71
CA LEU A 294 -27.87 -9.33 -0.70
C LEU A 294 -28.72 -8.08 -0.87
N ARG A 295 -29.03 -7.66 -2.11
CA ARG A 295 -29.96 -6.56 -2.43
C ARG A 295 -31.35 -6.81 -1.85
N LYS A 296 -31.81 -8.04 -1.89
CA LYS A 296 -33.10 -8.45 -1.30
C LYS A 296 -33.04 -8.55 0.22
N LYS A 297 -31.99 -9.17 0.73
CA LYS A 297 -31.80 -9.41 2.17
C LYS A 297 -30.31 -9.57 2.50
N PRO A 298 -29.70 -8.58 3.16
CA PRO A 298 -28.35 -8.71 3.69
C PRO A 298 -28.20 -9.90 4.62
N LEU A 299 -27.03 -10.53 4.62
CA LEU A 299 -26.67 -11.60 5.55
C LEU A 299 -26.10 -11.00 6.85
N ALA A 300 -26.15 -11.77 7.93
CA ALA A 300 -25.52 -11.41 9.20
C ALA A 300 -24.85 -12.65 9.82
N VAL A 301 -23.62 -12.49 10.27
CA VAL A 301 -22.84 -13.58 10.88
C VAL A 301 -21.92 -13.00 11.96
N THR A 302 -21.54 -13.84 12.93
CA THR A 302 -20.47 -13.49 13.88
C THR A 302 -19.19 -14.14 13.42
N ALA A 303 -18.26 -13.31 12.87
CA ALA A 303 -17.02 -13.76 12.26
C ALA A 303 -15.79 -13.29 13.05
N PRO A 304 -14.64 -14.00 12.99
CA PRO A 304 -13.38 -13.49 13.50
C PRO A 304 -12.88 -12.37 12.57
N GLY A 305 -12.40 -11.30 13.17
CA GLY A 305 -11.70 -10.21 12.49
C GLY A 305 -10.26 -10.09 12.98
N GLY A 306 -9.63 -8.92 12.76
CA GLY A 306 -8.29 -8.65 13.24
C GLY A 306 -8.12 -8.87 14.74
N GLU A 307 -6.93 -9.28 15.16
CA GLU A 307 -6.58 -9.66 16.55
C GLU A 307 -7.46 -10.77 17.16
N GLY A 308 -8.19 -11.53 16.33
CA GLY A 308 -9.06 -12.60 16.78
C GLY A 308 -10.32 -12.15 17.51
N ILE A 309 -10.67 -10.87 17.42
CA ILE A 309 -11.92 -10.37 17.99
C ILE A 309 -13.07 -10.81 17.09
N ARG A 310 -14.11 -11.39 17.69
CA ARG A 310 -15.33 -11.77 16.95
C ARG A 310 -16.31 -10.60 16.92
N HIS A 311 -16.75 -10.27 15.71
CA HIS A 311 -17.71 -9.21 15.48
C HIS A 311 -18.99 -9.75 14.85
N ARG A 312 -20.10 -9.08 15.13
CA ARG A 312 -21.32 -9.30 14.35
C ARG A 312 -21.20 -8.46 13.08
N VAL A 313 -21.00 -9.14 11.97
CA VAL A 313 -20.85 -8.54 10.64
C VAL A 313 -22.18 -8.57 9.91
N ARG A 314 -22.51 -7.49 9.23
CA ARG A 314 -23.59 -7.43 8.27
C ARG A 314 -22.98 -7.41 6.86
N ILE A 315 -23.24 -8.43 6.07
CA ILE A 315 -22.74 -8.57 4.71
C ILE A 315 -23.77 -7.90 3.79
N THR A 316 -23.39 -6.80 3.16
CA THR A 316 -24.17 -6.03 2.19
C THR A 316 -23.41 -5.96 0.87
N PRO A 317 -24.03 -5.55 -0.25
CA PRO A 317 -23.31 -5.34 -1.50
C PRO A 317 -22.10 -4.41 -1.35
N GLU A 318 -22.22 -3.32 -0.59
CA GLU A 318 -21.16 -2.32 -0.36
C GLU A 318 -19.97 -2.95 0.40
N ASN A 319 -20.22 -3.76 1.44
CA ASN A 319 -19.14 -4.45 2.15
C ASN A 319 -18.44 -5.49 1.26
N VAL A 320 -19.18 -6.15 0.37
CA VAL A 320 -18.61 -7.11 -0.61
C VAL A 320 -17.77 -6.37 -1.64
N LEU A 321 -18.19 -5.17 -2.07
CA LEU A 321 -17.41 -4.30 -2.92
C LEU A 321 -16.09 -3.91 -2.23
N ASP A 322 -16.15 -3.47 -0.98
CA ASP A 322 -14.97 -3.14 -0.19
C ASP A 322 -13.97 -4.32 -0.12
N VAL A 323 -14.47 -5.55 0.10
CA VAL A 323 -13.62 -6.75 0.10
C VAL A 323 -13.01 -6.99 -1.26
N ALA A 324 -13.80 -6.94 -2.34
CA ALA A 324 -13.34 -7.26 -3.69
C ALA A 324 -12.23 -6.30 -4.16
N PHE A 325 -12.41 -4.98 -3.98
CA PHE A 325 -11.40 -4.00 -4.35
C PHE A 325 -10.15 -4.05 -3.45
N ASN A 326 -10.28 -4.38 -2.15
CA ASN A 326 -9.11 -4.55 -1.27
C ASN A 326 -8.21 -5.73 -1.66
N GLY A 327 -8.63 -6.61 -2.57
CA GLY A 327 -7.78 -7.64 -3.16
C GLY A 327 -6.50 -7.09 -3.78
N THR A 328 -6.53 -5.86 -4.30
CA THR A 328 -5.36 -5.17 -4.85
C THR A 328 -4.22 -4.97 -3.83
N TYR A 329 -4.55 -4.82 -2.53
CA TYR A 329 -3.56 -4.68 -1.45
C TYR A 329 -3.29 -5.96 -0.69
N ILE A 330 -4.23 -6.91 -0.71
CA ILE A 330 -4.21 -8.12 0.11
C ILE A 330 -4.42 -9.33 -0.81
N ASP A 331 -3.34 -9.89 -1.33
CA ASP A 331 -3.38 -11.05 -2.25
C ASP A 331 -4.16 -12.25 -1.68
N ALA A 332 -4.15 -12.43 -0.35
CA ALA A 332 -4.95 -13.42 0.33
C ALA A 332 -6.45 -13.27 0.06
N THR A 333 -6.93 -12.05 -0.18
CA THR A 333 -8.34 -11.80 -0.55
C THR A 333 -8.66 -12.46 -1.88
N TYR A 334 -7.83 -12.32 -2.91
CA TYR A 334 -8.03 -12.98 -4.19
C TYR A 334 -8.08 -14.51 -4.08
N ARG A 335 -7.29 -15.09 -3.17
CA ARG A 335 -7.28 -16.54 -2.92
C ARG A 335 -8.55 -17.06 -2.27
N GLU A 336 -9.22 -16.22 -1.48
CA GLU A 336 -10.35 -16.62 -0.65
C GLU A 336 -11.71 -16.09 -1.14
N PHE A 337 -11.72 -15.10 -2.03
CA PHE A 337 -12.94 -14.39 -2.43
C PHE A 337 -13.96 -15.31 -3.11
N ASP A 338 -13.59 -16.01 -4.18
CA ASP A 338 -14.49 -16.93 -4.89
C ASP A 338 -15.02 -18.05 -3.98
N PRO A 339 -14.15 -18.80 -3.26
CA PRO A 339 -14.64 -19.83 -2.33
C PRO A 339 -15.56 -19.28 -1.23
N ALA A 340 -15.32 -18.04 -0.75
CA ALA A 340 -16.16 -17.42 0.26
C ALA A 340 -17.54 -16.98 -0.31
N VAL A 341 -17.56 -16.49 -1.54
CA VAL A 341 -18.80 -16.18 -2.28
C VAL A 341 -19.63 -17.45 -2.49
N ARG A 342 -19.01 -18.55 -2.95
CA ARG A 342 -19.68 -19.85 -3.13
C ARG A 342 -20.20 -20.42 -1.81
N ALA A 343 -19.44 -20.32 -0.73
CA ALA A 343 -19.87 -20.75 0.61
C ALA A 343 -21.11 -19.95 1.07
N ALA A 344 -21.11 -18.63 0.89
CA ALA A 344 -22.25 -17.77 1.23
C ALA A 344 -23.52 -18.12 0.42
N LEU A 345 -23.35 -18.42 -0.88
CA LEU A 345 -24.43 -18.90 -1.74
C LEU A 345 -24.97 -20.27 -1.30
N ALA A 346 -24.12 -21.15 -0.79
CA ALA A 346 -24.47 -22.44 -0.24
C ALA A 346 -25.06 -22.39 1.19
N GLY A 347 -25.15 -21.21 1.80
CA GLY A 347 -25.74 -21.00 3.14
C GLY A 347 -24.74 -20.93 4.29
N ASP A 348 -23.43 -20.87 4.02
CA ASP A 348 -22.39 -20.60 5.00
C ASP A 348 -21.75 -19.21 4.77
N PRO A 349 -22.28 -18.15 5.40
CA PRO A 349 -21.77 -16.80 5.21
C PRO A 349 -20.49 -16.51 6.02
N LEU A 350 -20.00 -17.46 6.82
CA LEU A 350 -18.92 -17.24 7.78
C LEU A 350 -17.58 -16.86 7.10
N PRO A 351 -17.14 -17.55 6.03
CA PRO A 351 -15.90 -17.17 5.33
C PRO A 351 -15.96 -15.74 4.78
N LEU A 352 -17.04 -15.39 4.10
CA LEU A 352 -17.22 -14.03 3.55
C LEU A 352 -17.35 -12.98 4.65
N GLY A 353 -18.03 -13.30 5.76
CA GLY A 353 -18.12 -12.44 6.93
C GLY A 353 -16.76 -12.19 7.58
N ARG A 354 -15.83 -13.15 7.52
CA ARG A 354 -14.45 -12.96 7.98
C ARG A 354 -13.73 -11.93 7.11
N LEU A 355 -13.81 -12.05 5.80
CA LEU A 355 -13.18 -11.09 4.88
C LEU A 355 -13.71 -9.65 5.10
N VAL A 356 -15.03 -9.50 5.28
CA VAL A 356 -15.62 -8.20 5.64
C VAL A 356 -15.08 -7.70 6.97
N ALA A 357 -15.02 -8.55 8.02
CA ALA A 357 -14.50 -8.14 9.34
C ALA A 357 -13.03 -7.72 9.29
N GLU A 358 -12.23 -8.33 8.44
CA GLU A 358 -10.82 -8.02 8.26
C GLU A 358 -10.60 -6.69 7.53
N VAL A 359 -11.37 -6.44 6.47
CA VAL A 359 -11.34 -5.14 5.78
C VAL A 359 -11.82 -4.02 6.71
N GLU A 360 -12.89 -4.23 7.50
CA GLU A 360 -13.34 -3.27 8.51
C GLU A 360 -12.27 -3.02 9.59
N TYR A 361 -11.52 -4.05 10.00
CA TYR A 361 -10.42 -3.92 10.95
C TYR A 361 -9.29 -3.08 10.39
N LEU A 362 -8.83 -3.35 9.16
CA LEU A 362 -7.76 -2.60 8.50
C LEU A 362 -8.17 -1.13 8.27
N ALA A 363 -9.41 -0.89 7.81
CA ALA A 363 -9.96 0.46 7.67
C ALA A 363 -10.09 1.22 9.01
N GLY A 364 -10.19 0.51 10.13
CA GLY A 364 -10.25 1.05 11.49
C GLY A 364 -8.88 1.26 12.14
N TYR A 365 -7.81 0.72 11.55
CA TYR A 365 -6.46 0.88 12.07
C TYR A 365 -5.99 2.33 11.88
N ALA A 366 -5.72 3.00 12.98
CA ALA A 366 -5.26 4.38 12.98
C ALA A 366 -3.74 4.42 13.15
N GLU A 367 -3.05 4.65 12.07
CA GLU A 367 -1.62 4.96 12.07
C GLU A 367 -1.35 6.32 12.72
N THR A 368 -0.12 6.57 13.14
CA THR A 368 0.25 7.92 13.56
C THR A 368 0.32 8.84 12.34
N ALA A 369 0.08 10.14 12.52
CA ALA A 369 0.21 11.09 11.40
C ALA A 369 1.64 11.15 10.84
N ARG A 370 2.61 10.64 11.60
CA ARG A 370 4.00 10.56 11.17
C ARG A 370 4.22 9.37 10.22
N ASP A 371 3.52 8.28 10.43
CA ASP A 371 3.60 7.11 9.55
C ASP A 371 2.75 7.36 8.31
N ASN A 372 1.49 7.78 8.50
CA ASN A 372 0.56 8.10 7.43
C ASN A 372 -0.33 9.30 7.81
N SER A 373 -0.15 10.44 7.18
CA SER A 373 -0.90 11.67 7.44
C SER A 373 -2.20 11.73 6.62
N THR A 374 -3.33 11.43 7.27
CA THR A 374 -4.66 11.63 6.64
C THR A 374 -4.91 13.11 6.28
N GLY A 375 -4.27 14.05 7.00
CA GLY A 375 -4.34 15.47 6.67
C GLY A 375 -3.63 15.79 5.37
N GLN A 376 -2.46 15.22 5.12
CA GLN A 376 -1.74 15.35 3.85
C GLN A 376 -2.47 14.64 2.71
N PHE A 377 -3.02 13.45 2.97
CA PHE A 377 -3.87 12.77 2.00
C PHE A 377 -4.96 13.71 1.46
N LEU A 378 -5.72 14.38 2.34
CA LEU A 378 -6.76 15.32 1.92
C LEU A 378 -6.19 16.57 1.26
N ALA A 379 -5.05 17.09 1.72
CA ALA A 379 -4.46 18.28 1.13
C ALA A 379 -4.06 18.04 -0.34
N VAL A 380 -3.53 16.86 -0.66
CA VAL A 380 -3.20 16.47 -2.05
C VAL A 380 -4.45 16.12 -2.84
N THR A 381 -5.27 15.19 -2.36
CA THR A 381 -6.42 14.71 -3.14
C THR A 381 -7.43 15.81 -3.45
N CYS A 382 -7.66 16.72 -2.50
CA CYS A 382 -8.59 17.83 -2.71
C CYS A 382 -8.02 18.97 -3.57
N HIS A 383 -6.70 19.01 -3.74
CA HIS A 383 -6.02 20.01 -4.56
C HIS A 383 -5.71 19.48 -5.97
N ASP A 384 -5.18 18.26 -6.09
CA ASP A 384 -4.56 17.77 -7.32
C ASP A 384 -5.41 16.79 -8.13
N TYR A 385 -6.33 16.04 -7.47
CA TYR A 385 -7.08 14.97 -8.14
C TYR A 385 -8.35 15.47 -8.80
N PRO A 386 -8.83 14.80 -9.86
CA PRO A 386 -10.12 15.12 -10.48
C PRO A 386 -11.27 14.89 -9.50
N LEU A 387 -12.20 15.82 -9.43
CA LEU A 387 -13.36 15.78 -8.55
C LEU A 387 -14.64 16.02 -9.34
N LEU A 388 -15.78 15.48 -8.86
CA LEU A 388 -17.10 15.65 -9.47
C LEU A 388 -17.75 17.03 -9.12
N TYR A 389 -16.97 17.91 -8.50
CA TYR A 389 -17.41 19.25 -8.10
C TYR A 389 -16.24 20.23 -8.07
N ASP A 390 -16.58 21.49 -8.22
CA ASP A 390 -15.63 22.59 -8.23
C ASP A 390 -15.19 22.96 -6.81
N MET A 391 -13.90 22.83 -6.51
CA MET A 391 -13.32 23.17 -5.21
C MET A 391 -13.28 24.68 -4.95
N SER A 392 -13.45 25.53 -5.95
CA SER A 392 -13.61 26.98 -5.77
C SER A 392 -15.03 27.35 -5.31
N ALA A 393 -15.99 26.41 -5.41
CA ALA A 393 -17.36 26.63 -5.00
C ALA A 393 -17.58 26.40 -3.49
N ALA A 394 -18.60 27.05 -2.94
CA ALA A 394 -19.03 26.82 -1.56
C ALA A 394 -19.60 25.40 -1.36
N THR A 395 -19.43 24.85 -0.16
CA THR A 395 -19.88 23.49 0.19
C THR A 395 -21.32 23.12 -0.27
N PRO A 396 -22.33 23.98 -0.16
CA PRO A 396 -23.68 23.63 -0.65
C PRO A 396 -23.72 23.41 -2.17
N VAL A 397 -22.95 24.19 -2.93
CA VAL A 397 -22.85 24.07 -4.40
C VAL A 397 -22.13 22.78 -4.76
N ARG A 398 -21.00 22.45 -4.11
CA ARG A 398 -20.30 21.17 -4.29
C ARG A 398 -21.21 19.97 -4.06
N ARG A 399 -22.04 20.00 -3.00
CA ARG A 399 -23.00 18.92 -2.72
C ARG A 399 -24.03 18.76 -3.83
N GLU A 400 -24.51 19.87 -4.39
CA GLU A 400 -25.47 19.82 -5.50
C GLU A 400 -24.81 19.32 -6.78
N GLN A 401 -23.56 19.73 -7.08
CA GLN A 401 -22.79 19.23 -8.21
C GLN A 401 -22.56 17.71 -8.10
N LEU A 402 -22.10 17.22 -6.95
CA LEU A 402 -21.91 15.78 -6.70
C LEU A 402 -23.23 15.01 -6.85
N ARG A 403 -24.32 15.52 -6.27
CA ARG A 403 -25.64 14.88 -6.40
C ARG A 403 -26.09 14.75 -7.86
N LYS A 404 -25.85 15.80 -8.67
CA LYS A 404 -26.15 15.78 -10.11
C LYS A 404 -25.28 14.78 -10.86
N ALA A 405 -23.96 14.75 -10.57
CA ALA A 405 -23.04 13.81 -11.20
C ALA A 405 -23.43 12.35 -10.91
N ILE A 406 -23.78 12.02 -9.65
CA ILE A 406 -24.27 10.69 -9.29
C ILE A 406 -25.58 10.36 -10.02
N ALA A 407 -26.54 11.29 -10.07
CA ALA A 407 -27.79 11.07 -10.77
C ALA A 407 -27.60 10.88 -12.29
N GLU A 408 -26.62 11.54 -12.89
CA GLU A 408 -26.26 11.37 -14.28
C GLU A 408 -25.58 10.02 -14.53
N ALA A 409 -24.60 9.63 -13.71
CA ALA A 409 -23.92 8.33 -13.85
C ALA A 409 -24.88 7.14 -13.76
N ARG A 410 -25.91 7.22 -12.91
CA ARG A 410 -26.99 6.21 -12.84
C ARG A 410 -27.74 6.02 -14.16
N LYS A 411 -27.79 7.05 -15.01
CA LYS A 411 -28.51 7.02 -16.30
C LYS A 411 -27.59 6.68 -17.45
N SER A 412 -26.42 7.35 -17.52
CA SER A 412 -25.52 7.29 -18.67
C SER A 412 -24.57 6.10 -18.60
N THR A 413 -24.13 5.70 -17.41
CA THR A 413 -23.14 4.65 -17.21
C THR A 413 -23.50 3.71 -16.05
N PRO A 414 -24.72 3.11 -16.02
CA PRO A 414 -25.17 2.30 -14.87
C PRO A 414 -24.29 1.07 -14.59
N GLY A 415 -23.56 0.57 -15.59
CA GLY A 415 -22.66 -0.58 -15.50
C GLY A 415 -21.19 -0.23 -15.25
N LEU A 416 -20.87 1.01 -14.88
CA LEU A 416 -19.49 1.48 -14.70
C LEU A 416 -18.67 0.59 -13.74
N PHE A 417 -19.30 0.09 -12.68
CA PHE A 417 -18.70 -0.78 -11.68
C PHE A 417 -19.30 -2.19 -11.66
N ALA A 418 -19.85 -2.65 -12.80
CA ALA A 418 -20.47 -3.97 -12.86
C ALA A 418 -19.52 -5.07 -12.29
N PRO A 419 -20.05 -6.06 -11.50
CA PRO A 419 -21.47 -6.35 -11.27
C PRO A 419 -22.12 -5.49 -10.16
N PHE A 420 -21.40 -4.53 -9.57
CA PHE A 420 -21.93 -3.57 -8.62
C PHE A 420 -22.64 -2.43 -9.34
N THR A 421 -23.58 -1.78 -8.64
CA THR A 421 -24.25 -0.58 -9.12
C THR A 421 -23.50 0.69 -8.73
N ILE A 422 -23.82 1.83 -9.38
CA ILE A 422 -23.34 3.15 -8.98
C ILE A 422 -23.63 3.44 -7.50
N ASP A 423 -24.82 3.06 -7.01
CA ASP A 423 -25.20 3.31 -5.61
C ASP A 423 -24.36 2.49 -4.63
N GLU A 424 -24.09 1.24 -4.96
CA GLU A 424 -23.24 0.36 -4.13
C GLU A 424 -21.82 0.87 -4.07
N TYR A 425 -21.27 1.38 -5.19
CA TYR A 425 -19.96 2.03 -5.19
C TYR A 425 -19.97 3.31 -4.35
N VAL A 426 -20.93 4.19 -4.56
CA VAL A 426 -21.07 5.49 -3.86
C VAL A 426 -21.32 5.32 -2.36
N ASP A 427 -21.97 4.24 -1.93
CA ASP A 427 -22.25 3.93 -0.52
C ASP A 427 -21.15 3.04 0.13
N SER A 428 -20.14 2.61 -0.62
CA SER A 428 -19.00 1.82 -0.11
C SER A 428 -17.99 2.67 0.67
N SER A 429 -17.06 2.02 1.36
CA SER A 429 -15.92 2.71 1.99
C SER A 429 -14.71 2.83 1.06
N TRP A 430 -14.76 2.22 -0.10
CA TRP A 430 -13.73 2.30 -1.14
C TRP A 430 -13.70 3.68 -1.82
N GLU A 431 -14.88 4.28 -2.03
CA GLU A 431 -15.00 5.54 -2.75
C GLU A 431 -14.45 6.74 -1.97
N THR A 432 -13.96 7.75 -2.70
CA THR A 432 -13.40 8.99 -2.16
C THR A 432 -14.20 10.25 -2.55
N LEU A 433 -15.33 10.09 -3.22
CA LEU A 433 -16.14 11.15 -3.81
C LEU A 433 -16.59 12.21 -2.79
N TYR A 434 -16.76 11.83 -1.53
CA TYR A 434 -17.20 12.72 -0.45
C TYR A 434 -16.04 13.39 0.29
N ASP A 435 -14.81 12.95 0.11
CA ASP A 435 -13.69 13.30 0.98
C ASP A 435 -13.39 14.79 1.00
N CYS A 436 -13.52 15.47 -0.14
CA CYS A 436 -13.21 16.89 -0.28
C CYS A 436 -14.42 17.82 -0.14
N LEU A 437 -15.64 17.31 0.06
CA LEU A 437 -16.86 18.13 0.12
C LEU A 437 -16.79 19.29 1.11
N THR A 438 -16.15 19.08 2.25
CA THR A 438 -16.07 20.07 3.34
C THR A 438 -14.66 20.60 3.56
N TRP A 439 -13.72 20.23 2.69
CA TRP A 439 -12.38 20.82 2.66
C TRP A 439 -12.45 22.31 2.37
N ALA A 440 -11.35 23.04 2.53
CA ALA A 440 -11.30 24.46 2.25
C ALA A 440 -11.79 24.77 0.81
N GLN A 441 -12.28 25.96 0.63
CA GLN A 441 -12.51 26.53 -0.70
C GLN A 441 -11.15 26.93 -1.28
N LEU A 442 -10.82 26.40 -2.45
CA LEU A 442 -9.50 26.60 -3.07
C LEU A 442 -9.57 27.77 -4.08
N ALA A 443 -8.45 28.41 -4.34
CA ALA A 443 -8.40 29.52 -5.28
C ALA A 443 -8.67 29.03 -6.72
N PRO A 444 -9.40 29.81 -7.56
CA PRO A 444 -9.67 29.41 -8.94
C PRO A 444 -8.43 29.39 -9.85
N SER A 445 -7.39 30.13 -9.45
CA SER A 445 -6.18 30.37 -10.26
C SER A 445 -5.15 29.24 -10.21
N ASP A 446 -5.33 28.25 -9.34
CA ASP A 446 -4.36 27.15 -9.22
C ASP A 446 -4.49 26.20 -10.41
N SER A 447 -3.33 25.87 -11.02
CA SER A 447 -3.25 24.85 -12.07
C SER A 447 -3.57 23.46 -11.47
N ARG A 448 -4.73 22.94 -11.77
CA ARG A 448 -5.21 21.63 -11.33
C ARG A 448 -5.74 20.82 -12.49
N PRO A 449 -5.27 19.59 -12.63
CA PRO A 449 -4.10 18.95 -11.99
C PRO A 449 -2.78 19.66 -12.33
N PRO A 450 -1.66 19.41 -11.61
CA PRO A 450 -0.37 20.06 -11.87
C PRO A 450 0.30 19.52 -13.16
N ALA A 451 -0.27 19.88 -14.30
CA ALA A 451 0.19 19.49 -15.64
C ALA A 451 1.62 20.01 -15.92
N PRO A 452 2.35 19.41 -16.90
CA PRO A 452 3.67 19.89 -17.32
C PRO A 452 3.64 21.36 -17.71
N THR A 453 4.58 22.15 -17.20
CA THR A 453 4.66 23.61 -17.46
C THR A 453 4.93 23.96 -18.93
N SER A 454 5.59 23.05 -19.66
CA SER A 454 5.85 23.15 -21.11
C SER A 454 4.69 22.65 -21.98
N GLY A 455 3.62 22.10 -21.38
CA GLY A 455 2.51 21.44 -22.08
C GLY A 455 2.83 20.01 -22.54
N ALA A 456 4.06 19.50 -22.30
CA ALA A 456 4.48 18.15 -22.64
C ALA A 456 5.48 17.62 -21.60
N TYR A 457 5.52 16.29 -21.43
CA TYR A 457 6.56 15.63 -20.64
C TYR A 457 7.90 15.57 -21.40
N PRO A 458 9.04 15.44 -20.67
CA PRO A 458 10.34 15.39 -21.31
C PRO A 458 10.53 14.12 -22.16
N ASP A 459 11.38 14.24 -23.19
CA ASP A 459 11.79 13.10 -24.01
C ASP A 459 12.93 12.32 -23.32
N VAL A 460 12.58 11.59 -22.27
CA VAL A 460 13.49 10.72 -21.49
C VAL A 460 12.93 9.30 -21.46
N PRO A 461 13.76 8.27 -21.26
CA PRO A 461 13.27 6.91 -21.07
C PRO A 461 12.35 6.78 -19.86
N VAL A 462 11.22 6.10 -20.04
CA VAL A 462 10.23 5.83 -18.98
C VAL A 462 9.82 4.37 -18.99
N LEU A 463 9.92 3.73 -17.84
CA LEU A 463 9.40 2.39 -17.60
C LEU A 463 8.15 2.51 -16.72
N VAL A 464 7.01 2.03 -17.22
CA VAL A 464 5.75 1.94 -16.48
C VAL A 464 5.52 0.48 -16.11
N LEU A 465 5.23 0.20 -14.86
CA LEU A 465 4.89 -1.13 -14.36
C LEU A 465 3.45 -1.13 -13.84
N SER A 466 2.67 -2.14 -14.21
CA SER A 466 1.31 -2.36 -13.69
C SER A 466 1.11 -3.83 -13.35
N GLY A 467 0.36 -4.12 -12.29
CA GLY A 467 -0.05 -5.48 -11.97
C GLY A 467 -1.36 -5.85 -12.66
N SER A 468 -1.47 -7.05 -13.23
CA SER A 468 -2.70 -7.49 -13.89
C SER A 468 -3.89 -7.68 -12.92
N LEU A 469 -3.63 -7.73 -11.61
CA LEU A 469 -4.64 -7.79 -10.54
C LEU A 469 -4.78 -6.44 -9.80
N ASP A 470 -4.15 -5.38 -10.30
CA ASP A 470 -4.27 -4.06 -9.69
C ASP A 470 -5.59 -3.40 -10.11
N THR A 471 -6.45 -3.13 -9.13
CA THR A 471 -7.78 -2.53 -9.32
C THR A 471 -7.84 -1.07 -8.87
N ILE A 472 -6.73 -0.49 -8.42
CA ILE A 472 -6.67 0.91 -7.99
C ILE A 472 -5.83 1.76 -8.95
N THR A 473 -4.66 1.28 -9.37
CA THR A 473 -3.85 1.88 -10.43
C THR A 473 -3.73 0.87 -11.57
N THR A 474 -4.77 0.85 -12.37
CA THR A 474 -5.05 -0.23 -13.31
C THR A 474 -4.04 -0.27 -14.47
N THR A 475 -3.93 -1.42 -15.14
CA THR A 475 -3.13 -1.54 -16.38
C THR A 475 -3.55 -0.50 -17.43
N ALA A 476 -4.86 -0.20 -17.51
CA ALA A 476 -5.35 0.82 -18.45
C ALA A 476 -4.88 2.24 -18.10
N GLU A 477 -4.75 2.57 -16.81
CA GLU A 477 -4.15 3.83 -16.37
C GLU A 477 -2.64 3.85 -16.66
N GLY A 478 -1.95 2.72 -16.49
CA GLY A 478 -0.56 2.55 -16.92
C GLY A 478 -0.36 2.83 -18.42
N ASP A 479 -1.27 2.36 -19.28
CA ASP A 479 -1.29 2.68 -20.72
C ASP A 479 -1.48 4.19 -20.96
N MET A 480 -2.41 4.82 -20.22
CA MET A 480 -2.63 6.28 -20.33
C MET A 480 -1.37 7.07 -19.95
N VAL A 481 -0.67 6.66 -18.90
CA VAL A 481 0.61 7.27 -18.49
C VAL A 481 1.67 7.06 -19.56
N ALA A 482 1.87 5.84 -20.01
CA ALA A 482 2.86 5.51 -21.04
C ALA A 482 2.65 6.33 -22.32
N ALA A 483 1.39 6.50 -22.75
CA ALA A 483 1.05 7.29 -23.93
C ALA A 483 1.41 8.79 -23.84
N GLN A 484 1.62 9.31 -22.64
CA GLN A 484 1.98 10.72 -22.41
C GLN A 484 3.50 10.99 -22.53
N PHE A 485 4.33 9.93 -22.51
CA PHE A 485 5.78 10.05 -22.62
C PHE A 485 6.29 9.57 -23.96
N PRO A 486 7.09 10.37 -24.69
CA PRO A 486 7.56 10.03 -26.04
C PRO A 486 8.35 8.73 -26.12
N ARG A 487 9.11 8.41 -25.06
CA ARG A 487 9.96 7.20 -24.98
C ARG A 487 9.60 6.37 -23.75
N SER A 488 8.45 5.72 -23.80
CA SER A 488 7.97 4.88 -22.71
C SER A 488 7.91 3.41 -23.07
N ARG A 489 8.05 2.57 -22.07
CA ARG A 489 7.74 1.14 -22.12
C ARG A 489 6.79 0.81 -20.97
N HIS A 490 5.63 0.27 -21.31
CA HIS A 490 4.70 -0.28 -20.30
C HIS A 490 4.88 -1.80 -20.21
N VAL A 491 4.97 -2.31 -18.99
CA VAL A 491 5.11 -3.74 -18.68
C VAL A 491 4.03 -4.14 -17.69
N GLU A 492 3.14 -5.01 -18.13
CA GLU A 492 2.19 -5.68 -17.26
C GLU A 492 2.87 -6.86 -16.55
N VAL A 493 2.79 -6.89 -15.23
CA VAL A 493 3.24 -8.02 -14.41
C VAL A 493 2.06 -8.94 -14.17
N LEU A 494 2.08 -10.12 -14.79
CA LEU A 494 1.02 -11.11 -14.67
C LEU A 494 0.85 -11.55 -13.20
N TYR A 495 -0.37 -11.59 -12.70
CA TYR A 495 -0.73 -11.83 -11.30
C TYR A 495 -0.09 -10.85 -10.30
N GLY A 496 0.45 -9.75 -10.75
CA GLY A 496 0.88 -8.65 -9.89
C GLY A 496 -0.33 -7.94 -9.29
N VAL A 497 -0.25 -7.58 -8.02
CA VAL A 497 -1.20 -6.73 -7.31
C VAL A 497 -0.72 -5.27 -7.34
N HIS A 498 -1.10 -4.43 -6.38
CA HIS A 498 -0.63 -3.04 -6.35
C HIS A 498 0.86 -2.94 -6.01
N VAL A 499 1.64 -2.23 -6.87
CA VAL A 499 3.10 -2.04 -6.76
C VAL A 499 3.91 -3.34 -6.91
N GLN A 500 4.80 -3.39 -7.90
CA GLN A 500 5.43 -4.65 -8.34
C GLN A 500 6.86 -4.83 -7.82
N ALA A 501 7.70 -3.79 -7.92
CA ALA A 501 9.14 -3.92 -7.73
C ALA A 501 9.59 -3.63 -6.30
N MET A 502 8.86 -2.82 -5.55
CA MET A 502 9.21 -2.38 -4.20
C MET A 502 9.46 -3.58 -3.27
N GLY A 503 10.52 -3.53 -2.47
CA GLY A 503 10.92 -4.63 -1.59
C GLY A 503 11.37 -5.90 -2.31
N ALA A 504 11.53 -5.85 -3.65
CA ALA A 504 11.79 -7.02 -4.50
C ALA A 504 10.75 -8.14 -4.34
N THR A 505 9.51 -7.76 -4.03
CA THR A 505 8.39 -8.70 -3.81
C THR A 505 8.09 -9.51 -5.07
N VAL A 506 8.20 -8.89 -6.26
CA VAL A 506 8.20 -9.57 -7.55
C VAL A 506 9.62 -9.50 -8.14
N PRO A 507 10.41 -10.58 -8.05
CA PRO A 507 11.83 -10.56 -8.42
C PRO A 507 12.13 -10.09 -9.84
N CYS A 508 11.32 -10.49 -10.84
CA CYS A 508 11.51 -10.05 -12.22
C CYS A 508 11.22 -8.55 -12.40
N ALA A 509 10.25 -7.98 -11.68
CA ALA A 509 9.98 -6.54 -11.74
C ALA A 509 11.15 -5.75 -11.14
N ALA A 510 11.67 -6.17 -9.99
CA ALA A 510 12.85 -5.55 -9.38
C ALA A 510 14.09 -5.67 -10.29
N GLU A 511 14.30 -6.81 -10.97
CA GLU A 511 15.40 -6.97 -11.93
C GLU A 511 15.24 -6.04 -13.13
N LEU A 512 14.02 -5.86 -13.61
CA LEU A 512 13.73 -4.94 -14.71
C LEU A 512 14.04 -3.49 -14.30
N VAL A 513 13.67 -3.07 -13.08
CA VAL A 513 14.04 -1.74 -12.54
C VAL A 513 15.56 -1.57 -12.48
N ARG A 514 16.27 -2.58 -11.99
CA ARG A 514 17.75 -2.54 -11.92
C ARG A 514 18.38 -2.41 -13.30
N SER A 515 17.95 -3.23 -14.24
CA SER A 515 18.42 -3.20 -15.64
C SER A 515 18.13 -1.85 -16.29
N PHE A 516 16.94 -1.31 -16.05
CA PHE A 516 16.54 0.00 -16.55
C PHE A 516 17.43 1.13 -16.00
N PHE A 517 17.71 1.18 -14.70
CA PHE A 517 18.59 2.21 -14.15
C PHE A 517 20.06 2.05 -14.53
N GLN A 518 20.49 0.87 -14.99
CA GLN A 518 21.81 0.67 -15.60
C GLN A 518 21.86 1.24 -17.01
N ASP A 519 20.91 0.87 -17.87
CA ASP A 519 20.81 1.31 -19.25
C ASP A 519 19.34 1.55 -19.66
N PRO A 520 18.80 2.76 -19.40
CA PRO A 520 17.40 3.07 -19.69
C PRO A 520 17.06 2.96 -21.19
N GLU A 521 17.99 3.33 -22.07
CA GLU A 521 17.77 3.31 -23.51
C GLU A 521 17.61 1.88 -24.03
N ALA A 522 18.46 0.96 -23.57
CA ALA A 522 18.40 -0.43 -23.99
C ALA A 522 17.07 -1.09 -23.57
N VAL A 523 16.57 -0.79 -22.36
CA VAL A 523 15.33 -1.40 -21.85
C VAL A 523 14.09 -0.91 -22.58
N VAL A 524 14.00 0.39 -22.94
CA VAL A 524 12.83 0.89 -23.69
C VAL A 524 12.85 0.47 -25.16
N ALA A 525 14.01 0.12 -25.71
CA ALA A 525 14.18 -0.25 -27.10
C ALA A 525 13.71 -1.68 -27.44
N VAL A 526 13.60 -2.56 -26.43
CA VAL A 526 13.24 -3.97 -26.64
C VAL A 526 12.08 -4.39 -25.76
N ASP A 527 11.29 -5.39 -26.22
CA ASP A 527 10.26 -5.98 -25.37
C ASP A 527 10.95 -6.79 -24.26
N PRO A 528 10.65 -6.50 -22.98
CA PRO A 528 11.21 -7.26 -21.87
C PRO A 528 10.68 -8.70 -21.87
N ALA A 529 11.41 -9.59 -21.25
CA ALA A 529 10.90 -10.93 -21.00
C ALA A 529 9.61 -10.84 -20.16
N PRO A 530 8.64 -11.74 -20.36
CA PRO A 530 7.42 -11.77 -19.55
C PRO A 530 7.76 -11.84 -18.06
N CYS A 531 7.13 -10.98 -17.28
CA CYS A 531 7.26 -10.92 -15.83
C CYS A 531 5.94 -11.35 -15.19
N ALA A 532 6.02 -12.25 -14.24
CA ALA A 532 4.86 -12.76 -13.53
C ALA A 532 5.16 -12.95 -12.04
N ASN A 533 4.19 -12.62 -11.21
CA ASN A 533 4.14 -13.03 -9.83
C ASN A 533 3.69 -14.50 -9.75
N PRO A 534 4.01 -15.24 -8.68
CA PRO A 534 3.42 -16.56 -8.48
C PRO A 534 1.89 -16.50 -8.60
N ARG A 535 1.35 -17.47 -9.36
CA ARG A 535 -0.09 -17.59 -9.55
C ARG A 535 -0.81 -17.65 -8.19
N PRO A 536 -1.85 -16.83 -7.94
CA PRO A 536 -2.63 -16.92 -6.73
C PRO A 536 -3.39 -18.25 -6.70
N GLN A 537 -2.96 -19.17 -5.85
CA GLN A 537 -3.69 -20.41 -5.62
C GLN A 537 -4.91 -20.11 -4.75
N GLN A 538 -6.10 -20.43 -5.26
CA GLN A 538 -7.32 -20.27 -4.47
C GLN A 538 -7.36 -21.28 -3.31
N HIS A 539 -7.96 -20.89 -2.21
CA HIS A 539 -8.37 -21.85 -1.21
C HIS A 539 -9.38 -22.82 -1.82
N GLU A 540 -9.22 -24.11 -1.56
CA GLU A 540 -10.30 -25.05 -1.80
C GLU A 540 -11.56 -24.60 -1.04
N THR A 541 -12.70 -25.12 -1.47
CA THR A 541 -14.01 -24.77 -0.90
C THR A 541 -13.97 -24.74 0.63
N PHE A 542 -14.57 -23.73 1.23
CA PHE A 542 -14.71 -23.61 2.69
C PHE A 542 -15.69 -24.67 3.24
N ALA A 543 -15.30 -25.94 3.17
CA ALA A 543 -16.09 -27.03 3.74
C ALA A 543 -16.35 -26.76 5.22
N ARG A 544 -17.57 -27.05 5.67
CA ARG A 544 -17.96 -26.81 7.06
C ARG A 544 -17.34 -27.82 8.01
N THR A 545 -17.23 -29.08 7.58
CA THR A 545 -16.64 -30.19 8.34
C THR A 545 -15.52 -30.84 7.55
N ALA A 546 -14.61 -31.51 8.23
CA ALA A 546 -13.52 -32.29 7.61
C ALA A 546 -13.98 -33.67 7.10
N HIS A 547 -15.29 -33.99 7.17
CA HIS A 547 -15.80 -35.27 6.73
C HIS A 547 -15.47 -35.56 5.25
N GLY A 548 -14.81 -36.69 5.01
CA GLY A 548 -14.38 -37.09 3.67
C GLY A 548 -13.08 -36.42 3.18
N ILE A 549 -12.46 -35.56 3.98
CA ILE A 549 -11.16 -34.92 3.70
C ILE A 549 -10.07 -35.71 4.42
N ASP A 550 -8.97 -36.01 3.73
CA ASP A 550 -7.79 -36.63 4.35
C ASP A 550 -7.26 -35.75 5.49
N GLU A 551 -6.88 -36.39 6.63
CA GLU A 551 -6.42 -35.67 7.83
C GLU A 551 -5.20 -34.80 7.58
N GLY A 552 -4.24 -35.26 6.75
CA GLY A 552 -3.06 -34.49 6.36
C GLY A 552 -3.46 -33.27 5.56
N ARG A 553 -4.39 -33.43 4.61
CA ARG A 553 -4.93 -32.31 3.82
C ARG A 553 -5.67 -31.31 4.70
N ALA A 554 -6.48 -31.78 5.64
CA ALA A 554 -7.20 -30.90 6.58
C ALA A 554 -6.23 -30.11 7.49
N ALA A 555 -5.12 -30.75 7.89
CA ALA A 555 -4.05 -30.08 8.64
C ALA A 555 -3.38 -28.96 7.79
N VAL A 556 -3.07 -29.25 6.52
CA VAL A 556 -2.51 -28.25 5.58
C VAL A 556 -3.44 -27.04 5.46
N LEU A 557 -4.73 -27.24 5.18
CA LEU A 557 -5.72 -26.18 5.04
C LEU A 557 -5.83 -25.31 6.30
N THR A 558 -5.77 -25.94 7.49
CA THR A 558 -5.83 -25.20 8.76
C THR A 558 -4.56 -24.37 9.01
N VAL A 559 -3.38 -24.90 8.69
CA VAL A 559 -2.12 -24.16 8.83
C VAL A 559 -2.05 -23.03 7.79
N ALA A 560 -2.46 -23.29 6.55
CA ALA A 560 -2.49 -22.30 5.47
C ALA A 560 -3.43 -21.12 5.81
N ASP A 561 -4.61 -21.41 6.42
CA ASP A 561 -5.51 -20.37 6.92
C ASP A 561 -4.83 -19.44 7.92
N VAL A 562 -4.06 -19.98 8.87
CA VAL A 562 -3.29 -19.15 9.83
C VAL A 562 -2.22 -18.31 9.15
N VAL A 563 -1.43 -18.91 8.25
CA VAL A 563 -0.38 -18.22 7.49
C VAL A 563 -0.98 -17.06 6.69
N ASN A 564 -2.11 -17.30 6.01
CA ASN A 564 -2.80 -16.26 5.24
C ASN A 564 -3.29 -15.11 6.14
N ARG A 565 -3.75 -15.39 7.38
CA ARG A 565 -4.14 -14.31 8.31
C ARG A 565 -2.96 -13.50 8.80
N VAL A 566 -1.84 -14.16 9.11
CA VAL A 566 -0.58 -13.46 9.47
C VAL A 566 -0.14 -12.57 8.31
N ARG A 567 -0.13 -13.10 7.09
CA ARG A 567 0.25 -12.37 5.86
C ARG A 567 -0.67 -11.18 5.57
N ALA A 568 -1.99 -11.35 5.69
CA ALA A 568 -2.98 -10.32 5.37
C ALA A 568 -3.05 -9.21 6.41
N LEU A 569 -2.85 -9.51 7.69
CA LEU A 569 -3.13 -8.60 8.79
C LEU A 569 -1.90 -8.17 9.58
N TRP A 570 -0.74 -8.81 9.37
CA TRP A 570 0.49 -8.61 10.16
C TRP A 570 0.21 -8.63 11.68
N SER A 571 -0.74 -9.47 12.08
CA SER A 571 -1.21 -9.55 13.47
C SER A 571 -0.38 -10.58 14.26
N ASP A 572 -0.13 -10.26 15.53
CA ASP A 572 0.57 -11.16 16.47
C ASP A 572 -0.35 -12.25 17.05
N ARG A 573 -1.65 -12.19 16.77
CA ARG A 573 -2.66 -13.13 17.28
C ARG A 573 -3.91 -13.14 16.42
N GLY A 574 -4.66 -14.25 16.50
CA GLY A 574 -5.95 -14.37 15.81
C GLY A 574 -6.73 -15.59 16.23
N ARG A 575 -7.76 -15.89 15.45
CA ARG A 575 -8.62 -17.08 15.61
C ARG A 575 -8.75 -17.82 14.30
N GLY A 576 -8.87 -19.13 14.38
CA GLY A 576 -9.31 -19.94 13.25
C GLY A 576 -10.74 -19.58 12.84
N LEU A 577 -11.07 -19.81 11.59
CA LEU A 577 -12.36 -19.48 10.98
C LEU A 577 -13.54 -19.91 11.88
N ARG A 578 -13.51 -21.15 12.36
CA ARG A 578 -14.58 -21.76 13.16
C ARG A 578 -14.24 -21.94 14.64
N GLY A 579 -13.05 -21.51 15.09
CA GLY A 579 -12.66 -21.55 16.50
C GLY A 579 -11.18 -21.80 16.74
N GLY A 580 -10.81 -21.92 18.01
CA GLY A 580 -9.42 -21.97 18.44
C GLY A 580 -8.71 -20.62 18.32
N THR A 581 -7.45 -20.57 18.71
CA THR A 581 -6.63 -19.34 18.68
C THR A 581 -5.23 -19.64 18.14
N TRP A 582 -4.59 -18.61 17.61
CA TRP A 582 -3.19 -18.67 17.24
C TRP A 582 -2.46 -17.40 17.68
N THR A 583 -1.16 -17.51 17.85
CA THR A 583 -0.25 -16.37 18.06
C THR A 583 0.90 -16.45 17.09
N ALA A 584 1.43 -15.29 16.67
CA ALA A 584 2.60 -15.17 15.82
C ALA A 584 3.69 -14.37 16.54
N SER A 585 4.94 -14.76 16.33
CA SER A 585 6.13 -14.06 16.81
C SER A 585 7.04 -13.81 15.61
N TYR A 586 7.32 -12.55 15.37
CA TYR A 586 8.24 -12.10 14.34
C TYR A 586 9.65 -12.17 14.94
N ILE A 587 10.47 -13.10 14.44
CA ILE A 587 11.84 -13.34 14.95
C ILE A 587 12.77 -12.30 14.36
N ASP A 588 12.61 -12.05 13.05
CA ASP A 588 13.24 -10.97 12.29
C ASP A 588 12.31 -10.59 11.12
N ASP A 589 12.80 -9.79 10.18
CA ASP A 589 12.02 -9.33 9.02
C ASP A 589 11.67 -10.46 8.04
N ASP A 590 12.32 -11.63 8.13
CA ASP A 590 12.14 -12.76 7.21
C ASP A 590 11.76 -14.07 7.92
N GLU A 591 11.44 -14.05 9.21
CA GLU A 591 11.02 -15.26 9.93
C GLU A 591 9.85 -15.00 10.88
N VAL A 592 8.74 -15.70 10.65
CA VAL A 592 7.57 -15.68 11.53
C VAL A 592 7.28 -17.08 12.05
N THR A 593 7.23 -17.21 13.39
CA THR A 593 6.82 -18.45 14.06
C THR A 593 5.40 -18.31 14.61
N MET A 594 4.54 -19.26 14.30
CA MET A 594 3.14 -19.31 14.73
C MET A 594 2.90 -20.49 15.68
N ARG A 595 2.10 -20.25 16.72
CA ARG A 595 1.58 -21.29 17.61
C ARG A 595 0.07 -21.42 17.44
N LEU A 596 -0.40 -22.61 17.17
CA LEU A 596 -1.80 -22.97 17.01
C LEU A 596 -2.30 -23.65 18.29
N ASP A 597 -3.45 -23.23 18.80
CA ASP A 597 -4.12 -23.81 19.94
C ASP A 597 -5.57 -24.15 19.57
N ALA A 598 -5.82 -25.43 19.30
CA ALA A 598 -7.09 -25.98 18.86
C ALA A 598 -7.76 -25.17 17.72
N VAL A 599 -6.94 -24.67 16.78
CA VAL A 599 -7.40 -23.89 15.62
C VAL A 599 -8.35 -24.75 14.79
N ARG A 600 -9.51 -24.19 14.44
CA ARG A 600 -10.51 -24.85 13.62
C ARG A 600 -10.75 -24.08 12.34
N PHE A 601 -10.27 -24.62 11.24
CA PHE A 601 -10.74 -24.27 9.90
C PHE A 601 -12.07 -25.00 9.63
N PHE A 602 -12.17 -26.26 10.07
CA PHE A 602 -13.38 -27.09 10.09
C PHE A 602 -14.01 -27.08 11.50
N GLU A 603 -15.34 -27.22 11.60
CA GLU A 603 -16.04 -27.21 12.90
C GLU A 603 -15.63 -28.41 13.80
N ASP A 604 -15.39 -29.54 13.16
CA ASP A 604 -15.17 -30.85 13.81
C ASP A 604 -13.68 -31.19 14.02
N LEU A 605 -12.72 -30.40 13.47
CA LEU A 605 -11.31 -30.77 13.50
C LEU A 605 -10.44 -29.67 14.14
N PRO A 606 -10.07 -29.80 15.42
CA PRO A 606 -9.08 -28.90 16.05
C PRO A 606 -7.67 -29.32 15.68
N VAL A 607 -6.83 -28.33 15.32
CA VAL A 607 -5.41 -28.49 15.01
C VAL A 607 -4.57 -27.66 16.00
N SER A 608 -3.57 -28.29 16.63
CA SER A 608 -2.65 -27.63 17.55
C SER A 608 -1.21 -27.92 17.15
N GLY A 609 -0.30 -26.97 17.39
CA GLY A 609 1.12 -27.15 17.08
C GLY A 609 1.83 -25.85 16.77
N THR A 610 2.87 -25.94 15.96
CA THR A 610 3.68 -24.79 15.53
C THR A 610 3.85 -24.78 14.03
N ALA A 611 3.95 -23.57 13.45
CA ALA A 611 4.32 -23.37 12.06
C ALA A 611 5.36 -22.26 11.97
N ARG A 612 6.25 -22.33 10.98
CA ARG A 612 7.25 -21.34 10.65
C ARG A 612 7.08 -20.92 9.20
N TRP A 613 7.02 -19.63 8.96
CA TRP A 613 6.93 -19.05 7.63
C TRP A 613 8.16 -18.17 7.36
N ILE A 614 8.73 -18.31 6.16
CA ILE A 614 9.85 -17.49 5.64
C ILE A 614 9.30 -16.69 4.46
N PRO A 615 8.93 -15.42 4.66
CA PRO A 615 8.36 -14.56 3.63
C PRO A 615 9.16 -14.52 2.32
N SER A 616 10.47 -14.26 2.36
CA SER A 616 11.32 -14.14 1.17
C SER A 616 11.39 -15.39 0.29
N ARG A 617 11.09 -16.56 0.87
CA ARG A 617 11.07 -17.85 0.17
C ARG A 617 9.67 -18.39 -0.07
N GLY A 618 8.65 -17.71 0.46
CA GLY A 618 7.28 -18.22 0.50
C GLY A 618 7.17 -19.61 1.16
N SER A 619 8.15 -20.01 1.98
CA SER A 619 8.23 -21.38 2.50
C SER A 619 7.60 -21.49 3.88
N VAL A 620 6.82 -22.58 4.08
CA VAL A 620 6.19 -22.92 5.36
C VAL A 620 6.59 -24.30 5.81
N ARG A 621 6.93 -24.43 7.09
CA ARG A 621 7.13 -25.71 7.77
C ARG A 621 6.25 -25.76 9.01
N ALA A 622 5.53 -26.84 9.22
CA ALA A 622 4.70 -27.01 10.41
C ALA A 622 4.83 -28.39 11.03
N ALA A 623 4.67 -28.45 12.36
CA ALA A 623 4.53 -29.66 13.14
C ALA A 623 3.25 -29.53 13.97
N VAL A 624 2.22 -30.30 13.60
CA VAL A 624 0.88 -30.16 14.18
C VAL A 624 0.32 -31.52 14.63
N SER A 625 -0.61 -31.47 15.57
CA SER A 625 -1.39 -32.59 16.07
C SER A 625 -2.88 -32.34 15.90
N LEU A 626 -3.61 -33.36 15.57
CA LEU A 626 -5.06 -33.44 15.48
C LEU A 626 -5.53 -34.81 16.02
N PRO A 627 -6.81 -35.05 16.21
CA PRO A 627 -7.29 -36.31 16.85
C PRO A 627 -6.76 -37.59 16.22
N GLY A 628 -6.50 -37.63 14.92
CA GLY A 628 -5.98 -38.78 14.18
C GLY A 628 -4.48 -38.97 14.20
N GLY A 629 -3.67 -38.03 14.78
CA GLY A 629 -2.23 -38.20 14.90
C GLY A 629 -1.44 -36.90 14.79
N ARG A 630 -0.12 -37.04 14.61
CA ARG A 630 0.81 -35.92 14.40
C ARG A 630 1.27 -35.86 12.95
N PHE A 631 1.47 -34.64 12.44
CA PHE A 631 1.86 -34.41 11.07
C PHE A 631 2.99 -33.38 10.99
N THR A 632 3.92 -33.62 10.10
CA THR A 632 4.83 -32.59 9.60
C THR A 632 4.40 -32.19 8.21
N ILE A 633 4.43 -30.87 7.95
CA ILE A 633 3.92 -30.25 6.73
C ILE A 633 5.00 -29.32 6.21
N GLU A 634 5.30 -29.40 4.92
CA GLU A 634 6.20 -28.46 4.23
C GLU A 634 5.62 -28.06 2.87
N TRP A 635 5.61 -26.77 2.57
CA TRP A 635 5.31 -26.26 1.22
C TRP A 635 6.04 -24.96 0.94
N SER A 636 6.05 -24.53 -0.31
CA SER A 636 6.41 -23.17 -0.72
C SER A 636 5.36 -22.61 -1.68
N ASP A 637 5.24 -21.29 -1.73
CA ASP A 637 4.32 -20.60 -2.63
C ASP A 637 4.65 -20.85 -4.12
N ALA A 638 5.86 -21.36 -4.42
CA ALA A 638 6.28 -21.79 -5.76
C ALA A 638 5.88 -23.24 -6.08
N SER A 639 5.30 -23.98 -5.13
CA SER A 639 4.94 -25.40 -5.25
C SER A 639 3.43 -25.59 -5.21
N ASP A 640 2.87 -26.29 -6.17
CA ASP A 640 1.43 -26.63 -6.24
C ASP A 640 1.02 -27.68 -5.21
N SER A 641 1.94 -28.22 -4.42
CA SER A 641 1.66 -29.30 -3.47
C SER A 641 2.43 -29.16 -2.16
N ALA A 642 1.74 -29.46 -1.05
CA ALA A 642 2.37 -29.63 0.25
C ALA A 642 2.86 -31.06 0.44
N THR A 643 4.06 -31.21 1.00
CA THR A 643 4.56 -32.51 1.48
C THR A 643 4.03 -32.74 2.90
N VAL A 644 3.26 -33.79 3.10
CA VAL A 644 2.67 -34.15 4.39
C VAL A 644 3.20 -35.52 4.83
N ARG A 645 3.67 -35.62 6.07
CA ARG A 645 4.11 -36.89 6.66
C ARG A 645 3.44 -37.09 8.01
N LYS A 646 2.76 -38.23 8.18
CA LYS A 646 2.26 -38.65 9.51
C LYS A 646 3.45 -39.12 10.33
N VAL A 647 3.58 -38.57 11.54
CA VAL A 647 4.64 -38.95 12.49
C VAL A 647 4.01 -39.92 13.48
N GLY A 648 4.58 -41.09 13.61
CA GLY A 648 4.08 -42.18 14.43
C GLY A 648 4.05 -41.92 15.93
#